data_4b3b79078a80544f4e0ad6638b2cba46
#
_entry.id   4b3b79078a80544f4e0ad6638b2cba46
#
_cell.length_a   1.000
_cell.length_b   1.000
_cell.length_c   1.000
_cell.angle_alpha   90.00
_cell.angle_beta   90.00
_cell.angle_gamma   90.00
#
_symmetry.space_group_name_H-M   'P 1'
#
loop_
_entity.id
_entity.type
_entity.pdbx_description
1 polymer ?
#
loop_
_entity_poly.entity_id
_entity_poly.type
_entity_poly.pdbx_seq_one_letter_code
_entity_poly.pdbx_strand_id
1 'polypeptide(L)'
;MKKSLKLFLFFVFISLALKAQSDSVFNKIVELGRTNNRVMVHQDYLCNIIGGRQTGSDAYTNAAYWAKSELESWGLEAQLDEAGEVPVGFNRGPWFGKMISPNQTLLEFGTPGYTAGTKGKQKGHVAVLNSDDTLSDSIKNKIKGAWIFLQKENDGWPRDRDSVSEFTKKLIDAGALGTVMSAKHPIQLLDLRNVNDWNDLPKLPDIRLIDHQFNEIKELVLKGEEVILEFDIRNFFKQGPIKYHNVIGLIPGTEFPDEYVVLGAHLDSYDAATGAIDNGSGAARMLEAIRLLVKSGAKPKRTIMIQLYAAEERGLIGSRSWVKKNQDKHDKISVMLNNDGGTNPIVGMGIPKVIYDYIKPVIEPIENLELKYPFKLQETGIIRRAGRGGTDSHSFTMAGIPAPWLRLEGPHVYRTTWHTVLDTYDQVIPDAQEHSALVIALLAYQIANLDKLLPREGAFLPEGIYADLNTNRGTITLNIDYQNVPMTSANFIGLAEGVIKNNAVKPGKSFYNGSIWHRVVPGHVIQAGIPNIVLDSLNEDNIPGYEFPNEINSGLNHGKAGMLGMANAGPHTNGSQFYITLGDRSYLDGNYTLFGSVIEGMDVVNNIVQGDTIKSVSITRIGDEANKFRPDTESFLKMVEEAKQKVKADDEKKLKAEEEWIRINLPDATESESGIKYKIVSQGTEYKTEKAQTLKVRYSGNVLIDKLSFVSTSNEGKPDFAAEVHEFDFVIGTTKINNGLDKMISEMKPGEKRIVVVPSHMAYGTTGYYGKNIPGQKRFVISPNSTLYYEIEIVE
;
A
#
# COMPACT_ATOMS: atom_id res chain seq x y z
N MET A 1 -22.45 -5.14 55.56
CA MET A 1 -23.17 -6.04 54.64
C MET A 1 -24.48 -5.49 54.05
N LYS A 2 -25.49 -5.05 54.83
CA LYS A 2 -26.78 -4.57 54.29
C LYS A 2 -26.71 -3.30 53.41
N LYS A 3 -25.78 -2.36 53.66
CA LYS A 3 -25.56 -1.18 52.81
C LYS A 3 -24.91 -1.51 51.48
N SER A 4 -23.91 -2.43 51.47
CA SER A 4 -23.22 -2.87 50.24
C SER A 4 -24.17 -3.65 49.33
N LEU A 5 -25.07 -4.46 49.89
CA LEU A 5 -26.02 -5.24 49.11
C LEU A 5 -27.08 -4.32 48.46
N LYS A 6 -27.55 -3.27 49.16
CA LYS A 6 -28.45 -2.28 48.56
C LYS A 6 -27.79 -1.47 47.43
N LEU A 7 -26.53 -1.11 47.60
CA LEU A 7 -25.77 -0.41 46.55
C LEU A 7 -25.54 -1.31 45.34
N PHE A 8 -25.18 -2.58 45.56
CA PHE A 8 -25.02 -3.57 44.48
C PHE A 8 -26.34 -3.82 43.73
N LEU A 9 -27.46 -4.03 44.45
CA LEU A 9 -28.77 -4.16 43.83
C LEU A 9 -29.21 -2.91 43.09
N PHE A 10 -28.90 -1.72 43.59
CA PHE A 10 -29.17 -0.44 42.89
C PHE A 10 -28.42 -0.34 41.60
N PHE A 11 -27.12 -0.69 41.56
CA PHE A 11 -26.34 -0.72 40.34
C PHE A 11 -26.78 -1.80 39.34
N VAL A 12 -27.19 -2.97 39.82
CA VAL A 12 -27.76 -4.04 38.97
C VAL A 12 -29.11 -3.59 38.38
N PHE A 13 -29.98 -2.93 39.14
CA PHE A 13 -31.25 -2.38 38.64
C PHE A 13 -31.02 -1.27 37.60
N ILE A 14 -30.02 -0.39 37.81
CA ILE A 14 -29.68 0.67 36.85
C ILE A 14 -29.16 0.03 35.57
N SER A 15 -28.28 -0.95 35.65
CA SER A 15 -27.74 -1.63 34.47
C SER A 15 -28.80 -2.38 33.67
N LEU A 16 -29.75 -3.04 34.36
CA LEU A 16 -30.89 -3.70 33.71
C LEU A 16 -31.87 -2.70 33.08
N ALA A 17 -32.11 -1.57 33.71
CA ALA A 17 -32.96 -0.51 33.18
C ALA A 17 -32.32 0.15 31.94
N LEU A 18 -31.01 0.41 31.95
CA LEU A 18 -30.27 0.94 30.83
C LEU A 18 -30.25 -0.03 29.64
N LYS A 19 -30.05 -1.33 29.88
CA LYS A 19 -30.13 -2.37 28.86
C LYS A 19 -31.53 -2.48 28.26
N ALA A 20 -32.59 -2.48 29.10
CA ALA A 20 -33.98 -2.52 28.63
C ALA A 20 -34.35 -1.27 27.79
N GLN A 21 -33.80 -0.09 28.14
CA GLN A 21 -33.97 1.14 27.35
C GLN A 21 -33.23 1.10 26.04
N SER A 22 -32.01 0.56 26.01
CA SER A 22 -31.23 0.38 24.77
C SER A 22 -31.93 -0.57 23.78
N ASP A 23 -32.46 -1.69 24.30
CA ASP A 23 -33.21 -2.65 23.49
C ASP A 23 -34.49 -2.03 22.92
N SER A 24 -35.15 -1.14 23.69
CA SER A 24 -36.35 -0.42 23.25
C SER A 24 -36.05 0.56 22.12
N VAL A 25 -34.95 1.33 22.23
CA VAL A 25 -34.54 2.27 21.16
C VAL A 25 -34.11 1.54 19.90
N PHE A 26 -33.33 0.46 20.02
CA PHE A 26 -32.94 -0.39 18.90
C PHE A 26 -34.17 -0.88 18.12
N ASN A 27 -35.15 -1.47 18.85
CA ASN A 27 -36.39 -1.95 18.24
C ASN A 27 -37.19 -0.82 17.59
N LYS A 28 -37.17 0.38 18.16
CA LYS A 28 -37.83 1.55 17.59
C LYS A 28 -37.17 2.04 16.31
N ILE A 29 -35.85 1.99 16.23
CA ILE A 29 -35.11 2.28 14.98
C ILE A 29 -35.53 1.28 13.89
N VAL A 30 -35.59 -0.02 14.23
CA VAL A 30 -36.03 -1.08 13.29
C VAL A 30 -37.46 -0.83 12.81
N GLU A 31 -38.39 -0.53 13.76
CA GLU A 31 -39.78 -0.24 13.43
C GLU A 31 -39.88 0.95 12.47
N LEU A 32 -39.26 2.07 12.80
CA LEU A 32 -39.27 3.28 11.98
C LEU A 32 -38.62 3.06 10.61
N GLY A 33 -37.48 2.34 10.57
CA GLY A 33 -36.81 2.01 9.31
C GLY A 33 -37.64 1.15 8.38
N ARG A 34 -38.59 0.33 8.92
CA ARG A 34 -39.49 -0.51 8.13
C ARG A 34 -40.81 0.17 7.77
N THR A 35 -41.31 1.09 8.62
CA THR A 35 -42.66 1.64 8.47
C THR A 35 -42.72 3.12 8.16
N ASN A 36 -41.65 3.85 8.40
CA ASN A 36 -41.59 5.32 8.21
C ASN A 36 -40.24 5.77 7.67
N ASN A 37 -39.67 5.01 6.74
CA ASN A 37 -38.43 5.38 6.08
C ASN A 37 -38.70 6.47 5.03
N ARG A 38 -37.86 7.48 5.00
CA ARG A 38 -37.98 8.62 4.10
C ARG A 38 -36.74 8.83 3.20
N VAL A 39 -35.89 7.84 3.10
CA VAL A 39 -34.64 7.97 2.30
C VAL A 39 -34.96 8.35 0.87
N MET A 40 -36.02 7.80 0.28
CA MET A 40 -36.43 8.14 -1.09
C MET A 40 -36.96 9.57 -1.23
N VAL A 41 -37.51 10.16 -0.17
CA VAL A 41 -37.90 11.57 -0.16
C VAL A 41 -36.68 12.48 -0.20
N HIS A 42 -35.66 12.16 0.58
CA HIS A 42 -34.37 12.88 0.55
C HIS A 42 -33.66 12.70 -0.81
N GLN A 43 -33.69 11.48 -1.34
CA GLN A 43 -33.14 11.16 -2.66
C GLN A 43 -33.83 11.93 -3.78
N ASP A 44 -35.18 11.95 -3.78
CA ASP A 44 -35.97 12.68 -4.76
C ASP A 44 -35.68 14.18 -4.73
N TYR A 45 -35.59 14.76 -3.53
CA TYR A 45 -35.30 16.19 -3.39
C TYR A 45 -33.90 16.54 -3.93
N LEU A 46 -32.88 15.76 -3.56
CA LEU A 46 -31.52 15.98 -4.04
C LEU A 46 -31.41 15.84 -5.57
N CYS A 47 -32.10 14.84 -6.14
CA CYS A 47 -31.93 14.48 -7.55
C CYS A 47 -32.85 15.24 -8.49
N ASN A 48 -34.17 15.34 -8.15
CA ASN A 48 -35.18 15.85 -9.04
C ASN A 48 -35.53 17.32 -8.78
N ILE A 49 -35.33 17.81 -7.56
CA ILE A 49 -35.59 19.23 -7.22
C ILE A 49 -34.31 20.05 -7.36
N ILE A 50 -33.18 19.57 -6.81
CA ILE A 50 -31.90 20.29 -6.88
C ILE A 50 -31.13 19.90 -8.15
N GLY A 51 -31.02 18.61 -8.46
CA GLY A 51 -30.29 18.08 -9.62
C GLY A 51 -28.80 17.90 -9.39
N GLY A 52 -28.00 17.96 -10.46
CA GLY A 52 -26.56 17.83 -10.42
C GLY A 52 -25.89 18.92 -9.59
N ARG A 53 -25.10 18.52 -8.59
CA ARG A 53 -24.62 19.36 -7.49
C ARG A 53 -23.12 19.63 -7.59
N GLN A 54 -22.69 20.10 -8.77
CA GLN A 54 -21.28 20.42 -9.00
C GLN A 54 -20.77 21.45 -7.96
N THR A 55 -19.68 21.17 -7.29
CA THR A 55 -19.05 22.13 -6.36
C THR A 55 -18.78 23.47 -7.05
N GLY A 56 -19.22 24.57 -6.41
CA GLY A 56 -19.18 25.92 -6.97
C GLY A 56 -20.39 26.30 -7.80
N SER A 57 -21.43 25.42 -7.92
CA SER A 57 -22.72 25.72 -8.50
C SER A 57 -23.72 26.24 -7.46
N ASP A 58 -24.79 26.89 -7.96
CA ASP A 58 -25.93 27.26 -7.11
C ASP A 58 -26.67 26.01 -6.61
N ALA A 59 -26.72 24.93 -7.41
CA ALA A 59 -27.31 23.64 -7.01
C ALA A 59 -26.58 23.06 -5.78
N TYR A 60 -25.25 23.03 -5.77
CA TYR A 60 -24.50 22.60 -4.58
C TYR A 60 -24.81 23.46 -3.36
N THR A 61 -24.78 24.76 -3.53
CA THR A 61 -25.07 25.72 -2.43
C THR A 61 -26.48 25.49 -1.87
N ASN A 62 -27.48 25.31 -2.72
CA ASN A 62 -28.84 25.00 -2.31
C ASN A 62 -28.94 23.66 -1.59
N ALA A 63 -28.23 22.63 -2.05
CA ALA A 63 -28.17 21.33 -1.38
C ALA A 63 -27.61 21.41 0.04
N ALA A 64 -26.53 22.20 0.22
CA ALA A 64 -25.93 22.40 1.53
C ALA A 64 -26.87 23.13 2.51
N TYR A 65 -27.53 24.18 2.06
CA TYR A 65 -28.53 24.87 2.87
C TYR A 65 -29.78 24.02 3.17
N TRP A 66 -30.27 23.27 2.18
CA TRP A 66 -31.37 22.35 2.38
C TRP A 66 -31.04 21.27 3.40
N ALA A 67 -29.90 20.57 3.24
CA ALA A 67 -29.49 19.54 4.17
C ALA A 67 -29.33 20.08 5.62
N LYS A 68 -28.78 21.27 5.78
CA LYS A 68 -28.70 21.98 7.08
C LYS A 68 -30.10 22.20 7.64
N SER A 69 -31.03 22.74 6.83
CA SER A 69 -32.40 23.01 7.25
C SER A 69 -33.16 21.74 7.62
N GLU A 70 -32.95 20.61 6.93
CA GLU A 70 -33.54 19.33 7.28
C GLU A 70 -33.04 18.86 8.67
N LEU A 71 -31.74 18.94 8.93
CA LEU A 71 -31.16 18.59 10.24
C LEU A 71 -31.76 19.46 11.36
N GLU A 72 -31.84 20.78 11.13
CA GLU A 72 -32.46 21.72 12.09
C GLU A 72 -33.95 21.44 12.31
N SER A 73 -34.69 21.04 11.26
CA SER A 73 -36.13 20.69 11.37
C SER A 73 -36.37 19.46 12.25
N TRP A 74 -35.36 18.61 12.38
CA TRP A 74 -35.40 17.46 13.31
C TRP A 74 -34.94 17.82 14.71
N GLY A 75 -34.54 19.07 14.97
CA GLY A 75 -34.12 19.57 16.28
C GLY A 75 -32.64 19.38 16.57
N LEU A 76 -31.80 19.18 15.54
CA LEU A 76 -30.36 19.07 15.70
C LEU A 76 -29.69 20.45 15.61
N GLU A 77 -28.55 20.57 16.29
CA GLU A 77 -27.61 21.63 15.99
C GLU A 77 -26.92 21.32 14.67
N ALA A 78 -27.06 22.23 13.68
CA ALA A 78 -26.45 22.05 12.38
C ALA A 78 -25.70 23.31 11.91
N GLN A 79 -24.56 23.11 11.24
CA GLN A 79 -23.71 24.20 10.75
C GLN A 79 -23.16 23.92 9.37
N LEU A 80 -22.80 24.99 8.68
CA LEU A 80 -22.01 24.99 7.45
C LEU A 80 -20.54 25.24 7.82
N ASP A 81 -19.69 24.23 7.63
CA ASP A 81 -18.23 24.35 7.81
C ASP A 81 -17.59 24.72 6.47
N GLU A 82 -17.02 25.90 6.36
CA GLU A 82 -16.36 26.36 5.14
C GLU A 82 -15.20 25.40 4.77
N ALA A 83 -15.32 24.69 3.66
CA ALA A 83 -14.33 23.71 3.19
C ALA A 83 -13.32 24.31 2.22
N GLY A 84 -13.71 25.37 1.49
CA GLY A 84 -12.88 26.07 0.52
C GLY A 84 -13.69 27.00 -0.36
N GLU A 85 -13.06 27.47 -1.45
CA GLU A 85 -13.69 28.34 -2.43
C GLU A 85 -13.19 28.03 -3.85
N VAL A 86 -13.98 28.34 -4.86
CA VAL A 86 -13.58 28.33 -6.27
C VAL A 86 -13.56 29.75 -6.82
N PRO A 87 -12.55 30.12 -7.61
CA PRO A 87 -12.44 31.47 -8.18
C PRO A 87 -13.57 31.79 -9.16
N VAL A 88 -14.07 30.77 -9.85
CA VAL A 88 -15.17 30.87 -10.81
C VAL A 88 -16.18 29.77 -10.52
N GLY A 89 -17.44 30.12 -10.34
CA GLY A 89 -18.56 29.20 -10.24
C GLY A 89 -19.09 28.80 -11.61
N PHE A 90 -19.85 27.67 -11.63
CA PHE A 90 -20.40 27.13 -12.86
C PHE A 90 -21.80 26.56 -12.60
N ASN A 91 -22.75 26.93 -13.47
CA ASN A 91 -24.09 26.39 -13.48
C ASN A 91 -24.40 25.82 -14.86
N ARG A 92 -24.71 24.53 -14.89
CA ARG A 92 -25.19 23.88 -16.10
C ARG A 92 -26.67 24.20 -16.29
N GLY A 93 -27.02 24.67 -17.50
CA GLY A 93 -28.41 24.79 -17.97
C GLY A 93 -28.75 23.67 -18.93
N PRO A 94 -29.97 23.73 -19.54
CA PRO A 94 -30.42 22.76 -20.53
C PRO A 94 -29.55 22.80 -21.79
N TRP A 95 -29.42 21.66 -22.44
CA TRP A 95 -28.72 21.52 -23.72
C TRP A 95 -29.58 20.73 -24.74
N PHE A 96 -29.38 21.06 -25.96
CA PHE A 96 -30.08 20.45 -27.08
C PHE A 96 -29.17 20.43 -28.30
N GLY A 97 -29.23 19.36 -29.11
CA GLY A 97 -28.50 19.25 -30.36
C GLY A 97 -29.26 18.43 -31.38
N LYS A 98 -29.16 18.81 -32.66
CA LYS A 98 -29.70 18.03 -33.76
C LYS A 98 -28.87 18.19 -35.02
N MET A 99 -28.86 17.19 -35.85
CA MET A 99 -28.47 17.31 -37.25
C MET A 99 -29.68 17.85 -38.03
N ILE A 100 -29.40 18.82 -38.90
CA ILE A 100 -30.44 19.47 -39.76
C ILE A 100 -30.38 18.94 -41.18
N SER A 101 -29.18 18.69 -41.69
CA SER A 101 -28.90 18.18 -43.02
C SER A 101 -27.82 17.10 -42.93
N PRO A 102 -27.87 16.01 -43.73
CA PRO A 102 -28.89 15.70 -44.71
C PRO A 102 -30.22 15.21 -44.13
N ASN A 103 -30.26 14.70 -42.94
CA ASN A 103 -31.42 14.18 -42.21
C ASN A 103 -31.66 14.89 -40.91
N GLN A 104 -32.94 15.03 -40.51
CA GLN A 104 -33.23 15.55 -39.17
C GLN A 104 -33.11 14.44 -38.12
N THR A 105 -32.05 14.53 -37.28
CA THR A 105 -31.76 13.54 -36.23
C THR A 105 -31.41 14.27 -34.93
N LEU A 106 -32.02 13.87 -33.82
CA LEU A 106 -31.64 14.33 -32.49
C LEU A 106 -30.26 13.77 -32.14
N LEU A 107 -29.44 14.59 -31.53
CA LEU A 107 -28.07 14.21 -31.11
C LEU A 107 -28.04 13.86 -29.62
N GLU A 108 -27.50 12.68 -29.31
CA GLU A 108 -27.22 12.24 -27.94
C GLU A 108 -25.83 12.66 -27.57
N PHE A 109 -25.72 13.63 -26.65
CA PHE A 109 -24.42 14.17 -26.26
C PHE A 109 -24.41 14.69 -24.83
N GLY A 110 -23.21 14.90 -24.28
CA GLY A 110 -22.97 15.61 -23.06
C GLY A 110 -21.83 16.61 -23.21
N THR A 111 -21.64 17.45 -22.20
CA THR A 111 -20.52 18.39 -22.15
C THR A 111 -19.79 18.26 -20.78
N PRO A 112 -18.45 18.30 -20.72
CA PRO A 112 -17.74 18.36 -19.44
C PRO A 112 -18.20 19.55 -18.57
N GLY A 113 -18.03 19.43 -17.27
CA GLY A 113 -18.23 20.57 -16.36
C GLY A 113 -17.28 21.72 -16.67
N TYR A 114 -17.69 22.96 -16.40
CA TYR A 114 -16.92 24.17 -16.69
C TYR A 114 -16.55 24.37 -18.18
N THR A 115 -17.36 23.88 -19.10
CA THR A 115 -17.20 24.19 -20.53
C THR A 115 -18.09 25.35 -20.95
N ALA A 116 -17.74 26.04 -22.03
CA ALA A 116 -18.55 27.13 -22.56
C ALA A 116 -19.93 26.64 -23.01
N GLY A 117 -20.92 27.51 -22.88
CA GLY A 117 -22.18 27.37 -23.59
C GLY A 117 -22.12 27.95 -25.01
N THR A 118 -23.18 27.74 -25.79
CA THR A 118 -23.39 28.40 -27.07
C THR A 118 -23.98 29.80 -26.88
N LYS A 119 -23.85 30.67 -27.86
CA LYS A 119 -24.53 32.01 -27.90
C LYS A 119 -25.95 31.88 -28.43
N GLY A 120 -26.82 31.17 -27.70
CA GLY A 120 -28.10 30.72 -28.18
C GLY A 120 -27.98 29.54 -29.13
N LYS A 121 -29.02 29.32 -29.98
CA LYS A 121 -28.96 28.28 -31.03
C LYS A 121 -27.93 28.66 -32.07
N GLN A 122 -26.95 27.81 -32.27
CA GLN A 122 -25.92 27.98 -33.29
C GLN A 122 -25.96 26.84 -34.30
N LYS A 123 -26.05 27.23 -35.60
CA LYS A 123 -25.99 26.33 -36.74
C LYS A 123 -24.66 26.46 -37.43
N GLY A 124 -24.10 25.36 -37.84
CA GLY A 124 -22.84 25.30 -38.57
C GLY A 124 -22.64 23.99 -39.31
N HIS A 125 -21.82 24.06 -40.34
CA HIS A 125 -21.35 22.86 -41.02
C HIS A 125 -20.33 22.09 -40.15
N VAL A 126 -20.00 20.88 -40.56
CA VAL A 126 -19.02 20.04 -39.88
C VAL A 126 -17.70 20.09 -40.61
N ALA A 127 -16.62 20.28 -39.87
CA ALA A 127 -15.24 20.10 -40.36
C ALA A 127 -14.55 19.01 -39.55
N VAL A 128 -13.92 18.04 -40.24
CA VAL A 128 -13.19 16.95 -39.59
C VAL A 128 -11.71 17.29 -39.58
N LEU A 129 -11.07 17.30 -38.40
CA LEU A 129 -9.66 17.63 -38.20
C LEU A 129 -8.97 16.65 -37.23
N ASN A 130 -7.63 16.59 -37.35
CA ASN A 130 -6.79 15.98 -36.34
C ASN A 130 -6.16 17.06 -35.45
N SER A 131 -5.89 16.77 -34.20
CA SER A 131 -5.33 17.74 -33.24
C SER A 131 -3.89 18.20 -33.57
N ASP A 132 -3.22 17.54 -34.48
CA ASP A 132 -1.88 17.83 -35.01
C ASP A 132 -1.88 18.45 -36.39
N ASP A 133 -3.06 18.71 -36.99
CA ASP A 133 -3.16 19.36 -38.30
C ASP A 133 -2.59 20.78 -38.26
N THR A 134 -1.73 21.09 -39.22
CA THR A 134 -1.28 22.46 -39.46
C THR A 134 -2.41 23.27 -40.09
N LEU A 135 -2.87 24.30 -39.38
CA LEU A 135 -3.98 25.16 -39.86
C LEU A 135 -3.55 26.12 -40.98
N SER A 136 -3.48 25.60 -42.20
CA SER A 136 -3.30 26.41 -43.43
C SER A 136 -4.49 27.31 -43.67
N ASP A 137 -4.38 28.34 -44.50
CA ASP A 137 -5.48 29.24 -44.80
C ASP A 137 -6.70 28.51 -45.45
N SER A 138 -6.44 27.47 -46.22
CA SER A 138 -7.50 26.61 -46.73
C SER A 138 -8.27 25.88 -45.62
N ILE A 139 -7.57 25.40 -44.59
CA ILE A 139 -8.19 24.74 -43.44
C ILE A 139 -8.91 25.76 -42.56
N LYS A 140 -8.33 26.95 -42.31
CA LYS A 140 -9.01 28.04 -41.59
C LYS A 140 -10.36 28.44 -42.21
N ASN A 141 -10.44 28.47 -43.54
CA ASN A 141 -11.71 28.73 -44.24
C ASN A 141 -12.75 27.64 -43.94
N LYS A 142 -12.35 26.39 -43.77
CA LYS A 142 -13.25 25.30 -43.39
C LYS A 142 -13.66 25.34 -41.91
N ILE A 143 -12.85 25.95 -41.05
CA ILE A 143 -13.13 26.08 -39.62
C ILE A 143 -14.14 27.19 -39.33
N LYS A 144 -14.13 28.23 -40.10
CA LYS A 144 -15.00 29.39 -39.86
C LYS A 144 -16.49 29.00 -39.90
N GLY A 145 -17.16 29.13 -38.74
CA GLY A 145 -18.57 28.75 -38.59
C GLY A 145 -18.83 27.25 -38.58
N ALA A 146 -17.83 26.43 -38.31
CA ALA A 146 -17.93 24.98 -38.28
C ALA A 146 -17.98 24.41 -36.85
N TRP A 147 -18.63 23.26 -36.68
CA TRP A 147 -18.43 22.33 -35.58
C TRP A 147 -17.29 21.42 -35.90
N ILE A 148 -16.25 21.42 -35.07
CA ILE A 148 -14.97 20.73 -35.34
C ILE A 148 -15.01 19.32 -34.79
N PHE A 149 -15.08 18.33 -35.66
CA PHE A 149 -15.01 16.92 -35.31
C PHE A 149 -13.53 16.49 -35.17
N LEU A 150 -13.11 16.17 -33.94
CA LEU A 150 -11.75 15.75 -33.65
C LEU A 150 -11.65 14.24 -33.68
N GLN A 151 -10.75 13.69 -34.53
CA GLN A 151 -10.60 12.25 -34.73
C GLN A 151 -9.80 11.51 -33.63
N LYS A 152 -9.22 12.23 -32.69
CA LYS A 152 -8.46 11.62 -31.63
C LYS A 152 -9.40 10.98 -30.61
N GLU A 153 -9.09 9.72 -30.21
CA GLU A 153 -9.78 9.12 -29.07
C GLU A 153 -9.63 10.03 -27.86
N ASN A 154 -10.68 10.09 -27.05
CA ASN A 154 -10.71 10.90 -25.85
C ASN A 154 -9.89 10.22 -24.75
N ASP A 155 -8.58 10.47 -24.72
CA ASP A 155 -7.68 10.00 -23.64
C ASP A 155 -7.94 10.73 -22.31
N GLY A 156 -9.03 11.48 -22.18
CA GLY A 156 -9.30 12.41 -21.10
C GLY A 156 -8.49 13.71 -21.25
N TRP A 157 -9.04 14.80 -20.76
CA TRP A 157 -8.26 16.03 -20.63
C TRP A 157 -7.24 15.86 -19.52
N PRO A 158 -5.96 16.24 -19.73
CA PRO A 158 -5.02 16.25 -18.62
C PRO A 158 -5.58 17.15 -17.53
N ARG A 159 -5.76 16.61 -16.32
CA ARG A 159 -6.26 17.33 -15.14
C ARG A 159 -5.40 18.52 -14.73
N ASP A 160 -4.21 18.68 -15.32
CA ASP A 160 -3.14 19.59 -14.93
C ASP A 160 -3.06 20.85 -15.80
N ARG A 161 -4.05 21.12 -16.67
CA ARG A 161 -3.99 22.28 -17.57
C ARG A 161 -4.95 23.38 -17.12
N ASP A 162 -4.38 24.40 -16.50
CA ASP A 162 -5.06 25.64 -16.17
C ASP A 162 -5.30 26.56 -17.37
N SER A 163 -4.94 26.16 -18.59
CA SER A 163 -5.04 26.99 -19.80
C SER A 163 -5.56 26.24 -21.01
N VAL A 164 -6.25 26.94 -21.86
CA VAL A 164 -6.72 26.50 -23.16
C VAL A 164 -5.51 26.11 -24.03
N SER A 165 -5.54 24.92 -24.67
CA SER A 165 -4.46 24.48 -25.54
C SER A 165 -4.24 25.44 -26.71
N GLU A 166 -2.99 25.52 -27.20
CA GLU A 166 -2.64 26.34 -28.36
C GLU A 166 -3.46 25.97 -29.61
N PHE A 167 -3.79 24.69 -29.74
CA PHE A 167 -4.67 24.25 -30.81
C PHE A 167 -6.08 24.82 -30.69
N THR A 168 -6.66 24.79 -29.50
CA THR A 168 -8.00 25.37 -29.22
C THR A 168 -7.99 26.89 -29.43
N LYS A 169 -6.92 27.60 -29.04
CA LYS A 169 -6.79 29.05 -29.33
C LYS A 169 -6.86 29.32 -30.84
N LYS A 170 -6.12 28.52 -31.64
CA LYS A 170 -6.15 28.62 -33.10
C LYS A 170 -7.52 28.34 -33.69
N LEU A 171 -8.30 27.40 -33.12
CA LEU A 171 -9.68 27.15 -33.54
C LEU A 171 -10.60 28.34 -33.23
N ILE A 172 -10.44 28.95 -32.05
CA ILE A 172 -11.16 30.16 -31.66
C ILE A 172 -10.88 31.30 -32.64
N ASP A 173 -9.61 31.53 -32.94
CA ASP A 173 -9.15 32.61 -33.84
C ASP A 173 -9.64 32.38 -35.27
N ALA A 174 -9.75 31.13 -35.70
CA ALA A 174 -10.29 30.74 -36.99
C ALA A 174 -11.85 30.78 -37.08
N GLY A 175 -12.53 31.03 -35.93
CA GLY A 175 -13.97 31.17 -35.85
C GLY A 175 -14.77 29.87 -35.81
N ALA A 176 -14.22 28.83 -35.15
CA ALA A 176 -14.96 27.60 -34.87
C ALA A 176 -16.14 27.86 -33.93
N LEU A 177 -17.19 27.07 -34.05
CA LEU A 177 -18.38 27.13 -33.16
C LEU A 177 -18.20 26.31 -31.91
N GLY A 178 -17.46 25.22 -31.97
CA GLY A 178 -17.16 24.30 -30.88
C GLY A 178 -16.39 23.08 -31.33
N THR A 179 -15.97 22.25 -30.40
CA THR A 179 -15.33 20.94 -30.64
C THR A 179 -16.29 19.81 -30.34
N VAL A 180 -16.25 18.76 -31.16
CA VAL A 180 -17.06 17.54 -31.01
C VAL A 180 -16.12 16.35 -31.02
N MET A 181 -16.16 15.54 -29.98
CA MET A 181 -15.39 14.30 -29.86
C MET A 181 -16.33 13.11 -29.67
N SER A 182 -15.90 11.94 -30.10
CA SER A 182 -16.61 10.67 -29.88
C SER A 182 -16.61 10.29 -28.40
N ALA A 183 -17.72 9.76 -27.91
CA ALA A 183 -17.89 9.20 -26.60
C ALA A 183 -18.62 7.86 -26.67
N LYS A 184 -18.15 6.87 -25.88
CA LYS A 184 -18.82 5.56 -25.77
C LYS A 184 -20.13 5.70 -24.98
N HIS A 185 -21.06 4.79 -25.20
CA HIS A 185 -22.27 4.69 -24.40
C HIS A 185 -22.01 3.84 -23.13
N PRO A 186 -22.43 4.26 -21.93
CA PRO A 186 -22.97 5.59 -21.61
C PRO A 186 -21.89 6.67 -21.70
N ILE A 187 -22.34 7.89 -22.08
CA ILE A 187 -21.42 9.03 -22.16
C ILE A 187 -20.86 9.35 -20.77
N GLN A 188 -19.56 9.10 -20.60
CA GLN A 188 -18.85 9.39 -19.37
C GLN A 188 -18.17 10.76 -19.45
N LEU A 189 -18.32 11.55 -18.38
CA LEU A 189 -17.81 12.91 -18.28
C LEU A 189 -16.89 13.02 -17.07
N LEU A 190 -15.66 12.56 -17.22
CA LEU A 190 -14.64 12.55 -16.17
C LEU A 190 -13.92 13.91 -15.98
N ASP A 191 -14.18 14.85 -16.88
CA ASP A 191 -13.38 16.06 -16.98
C ASP A 191 -14.05 17.20 -16.24
N LEU A 192 -13.49 17.58 -15.09
CA LEU A 192 -13.71 18.86 -14.47
C LEU A 192 -12.60 19.81 -14.91
N ARG A 193 -12.95 20.80 -15.74
CA ARG A 193 -12.00 21.83 -16.10
C ARG A 193 -11.74 22.74 -14.90
N ASN A 194 -10.49 23.08 -14.65
CA ASN A 194 -10.13 24.09 -13.69
C ASN A 194 -10.21 25.45 -14.38
N VAL A 195 -11.22 26.24 -14.05
CA VAL A 195 -11.35 27.62 -14.49
C VAL A 195 -11.03 28.50 -13.29
N ASN A 196 -9.81 29.06 -13.29
CA ASN A 196 -9.26 29.78 -12.14
C ASN A 196 -9.26 31.31 -12.31
N ASP A 197 -9.53 31.80 -13.53
CA ASP A 197 -9.56 33.22 -13.81
C ASP A 197 -10.86 33.62 -14.52
N TRP A 198 -11.59 34.56 -13.95
CA TRP A 198 -12.80 35.14 -14.56
C TRP A 198 -12.53 35.79 -15.91
N ASN A 199 -11.32 36.31 -16.14
CA ASN A 199 -10.94 37.00 -17.38
C ASN A 199 -10.53 36.02 -18.48
N ASP A 200 -10.30 34.72 -18.15
CA ASP A 200 -9.93 33.66 -19.09
C ASP A 200 -10.94 32.51 -19.08
N LEU A 201 -12.21 32.81 -19.27
CA LEU A 201 -13.27 31.82 -19.35
C LEU A 201 -13.18 31.00 -20.64
N PRO A 202 -13.57 29.70 -20.65
CA PRO A 202 -13.74 28.91 -21.86
C PRO A 202 -14.65 29.59 -22.88
N LYS A 203 -14.23 29.60 -24.15
CA LYS A 203 -14.93 30.32 -25.23
C LYS A 203 -15.59 29.40 -26.24
N LEU A 204 -15.16 28.13 -26.30
CA LEU A 204 -15.73 27.11 -27.18
C LEU A 204 -16.45 26.04 -26.38
N PRO A 205 -17.69 25.68 -26.76
CA PRO A 205 -18.33 24.47 -26.30
C PRO A 205 -17.49 23.24 -26.63
N ASP A 206 -17.44 22.29 -25.69
CA ASP A 206 -16.78 21.03 -25.85
C ASP A 206 -17.85 19.91 -25.73
N ILE A 207 -18.08 19.17 -26.80
CA ILE A 207 -19.19 18.26 -26.94
C ILE A 207 -18.66 16.84 -27.01
N ARG A 208 -19.28 15.94 -26.23
CA ARG A 208 -19.08 14.49 -26.27
C ARG A 208 -20.28 13.87 -26.92
N LEU A 209 -20.19 13.59 -28.23
CA LEU A 209 -21.26 12.98 -29.02
C LEU A 209 -21.10 11.45 -28.98
N ILE A 210 -22.24 10.75 -28.86
CA ILE A 210 -22.22 9.29 -28.84
C ILE A 210 -21.57 8.73 -30.11
N ASP A 211 -20.80 7.66 -29.98
CA ASP A 211 -19.85 7.16 -30.96
C ASP A 211 -20.51 6.79 -32.32
N HIS A 212 -21.67 6.16 -32.31
CA HIS A 212 -22.36 5.82 -33.54
C HIS A 212 -22.77 7.05 -34.34
N GLN A 213 -23.34 8.09 -33.70
CA GLN A 213 -23.71 9.35 -34.38
C GLN A 213 -22.47 10.13 -34.81
N PHE A 214 -21.40 10.14 -33.98
CA PHE A 214 -20.16 10.77 -34.37
C PHE A 214 -19.55 10.15 -35.63
N ASN A 215 -19.53 8.81 -35.71
CA ASN A 215 -18.99 8.11 -36.88
C ASN A 215 -19.86 8.26 -38.12
N GLU A 216 -21.19 8.19 -37.99
CA GLU A 216 -22.12 8.43 -39.08
C GLU A 216 -21.91 9.84 -39.71
N ILE A 217 -21.92 10.88 -38.88
CA ILE A 217 -21.71 12.27 -39.30
C ILE A 217 -20.35 12.43 -39.97
N LYS A 218 -19.30 11.88 -39.38
CA LYS A 218 -17.94 11.94 -39.94
C LYS A 218 -17.89 11.28 -41.32
N GLU A 219 -18.50 10.13 -41.50
CA GLU A 219 -18.53 9.42 -42.80
C GLU A 219 -19.29 10.23 -43.89
N LEU A 220 -20.39 10.86 -43.53
CA LEU A 220 -21.12 11.72 -44.47
C LEU A 220 -20.23 12.86 -44.97
N VAL A 221 -19.53 13.54 -44.03
CA VAL A 221 -18.61 14.64 -44.38
C VAL A 221 -17.43 14.14 -45.23
N LEU A 222 -16.87 12.98 -44.94
CA LEU A 222 -15.77 12.40 -45.74
C LEU A 222 -16.18 11.95 -47.11
N LYS A 223 -17.48 11.62 -47.32
CA LYS A 223 -18.07 11.37 -48.63
C LYS A 223 -18.42 12.64 -49.44
N GLY A 224 -18.19 13.81 -48.82
CA GLY A 224 -18.43 15.11 -49.46
C GLY A 224 -19.87 15.63 -49.28
N GLU A 225 -20.65 15.02 -48.41
CA GLU A 225 -21.99 15.51 -48.10
C GLU A 225 -21.93 16.74 -47.19
N GLU A 226 -22.86 17.70 -47.43
CA GLU A 226 -23.00 18.87 -46.56
C GLU A 226 -23.79 18.51 -45.30
N VAL A 227 -23.11 18.41 -44.18
CA VAL A 227 -23.72 18.16 -42.89
C VAL A 227 -23.84 19.45 -42.10
N ILE A 228 -25.05 19.76 -41.63
CA ILE A 228 -25.32 20.94 -40.78
C ILE A 228 -25.86 20.47 -39.44
N LEU A 229 -25.18 20.93 -38.36
CA LEU A 229 -25.61 20.66 -36.98
C LEU A 229 -26.09 21.96 -36.32
N GLU A 230 -27.04 21.82 -35.39
CA GLU A 230 -27.52 22.88 -34.53
C GLU A 230 -27.32 22.44 -33.07
N PHE A 231 -26.69 23.27 -32.27
CA PHE A 231 -26.58 23.09 -30.81
C PHE A 231 -27.09 24.34 -30.09
N ASP A 232 -27.71 24.13 -28.91
CA ASP A 232 -28.12 25.11 -27.94
C ASP A 232 -27.70 24.61 -26.54
N ILE A 233 -26.61 25.10 -26.01
CA ILE A 233 -25.99 24.67 -24.74
C ILE A 233 -25.98 25.88 -23.79
N ARG A 234 -26.71 25.77 -22.68
CA ARG A 234 -26.96 26.89 -21.74
C ARG A 234 -26.10 26.74 -20.48
N ASN A 235 -24.78 26.83 -20.60
CA ASN A 235 -23.85 26.86 -19.48
C ASN A 235 -23.54 28.29 -19.06
N PHE A 236 -23.45 28.52 -17.73
CA PHE A 236 -23.26 29.84 -17.15
C PHE A 236 -22.12 29.85 -16.17
N PHE A 237 -21.20 30.77 -16.32
CA PHE A 237 -20.16 31.03 -15.32
C PHE A 237 -20.62 32.08 -14.32
N LYS A 238 -20.16 31.98 -13.08
CA LYS A 238 -20.46 32.95 -12.00
C LYS A 238 -19.16 33.49 -11.46
N GLN A 239 -19.04 34.80 -11.35
CA GLN A 239 -17.84 35.42 -10.78
C GLN A 239 -17.72 35.08 -9.31
N GLY A 240 -16.55 34.57 -8.91
CA GLY A 240 -16.25 34.22 -7.58
C GLY A 240 -15.45 35.25 -6.79
N PRO A 241 -14.92 34.90 -5.60
CA PRO A 241 -14.85 33.52 -5.09
C PRO A 241 -16.21 33.00 -4.62
N ILE A 242 -16.50 31.74 -4.94
CA ILE A 242 -17.68 31.01 -4.47
C ILE A 242 -17.25 30.05 -3.38
N LYS A 243 -17.66 30.33 -2.14
CA LYS A 243 -17.41 29.45 -0.99
C LYS A 243 -18.31 28.25 -1.02
N TYR A 244 -17.74 27.08 -0.65
CA TYR A 244 -18.48 25.84 -0.46
C TYR A 244 -18.22 25.26 0.92
N HIS A 245 -19.20 24.56 1.46
CA HIS A 245 -19.24 24.14 2.86
C HIS A 245 -19.60 22.67 3.01
N ASN A 246 -18.95 21.99 3.95
CA ASN A 246 -19.49 20.76 4.51
C ASN A 246 -20.74 21.09 5.35
N VAL A 247 -21.67 20.13 5.40
CA VAL A 247 -22.83 20.24 6.30
C VAL A 247 -22.60 19.32 7.48
N ILE A 248 -22.67 19.86 8.70
CA ILE A 248 -22.40 19.09 9.92
C ILE A 248 -23.64 19.21 10.84
N GLY A 249 -24.10 18.07 11.38
CA GLY A 249 -25.15 17.99 12.37
C GLY A 249 -24.80 17.04 13.51
N LEU A 250 -25.31 17.30 14.72
CA LEU A 250 -24.92 16.58 15.93
C LEU A 250 -26.14 16.02 16.67
N ILE A 251 -26.08 14.73 17.04
CA ILE A 251 -26.86 14.14 18.13
C ILE A 251 -25.93 14.06 19.35
N PRO A 252 -26.09 14.92 20.37
CA PRO A 252 -25.17 14.98 21.49
C PRO A 252 -25.07 13.68 22.28
N GLY A 253 -23.87 13.30 22.68
CA GLY A 253 -23.62 12.17 23.58
C GLY A 253 -24.02 12.50 25.02
N THR A 254 -24.49 11.49 25.74
CA THR A 254 -24.97 11.61 27.13
C THR A 254 -23.90 11.34 28.18
N GLU A 255 -22.90 10.51 27.84
CA GLU A 255 -21.81 10.13 28.75
C GLU A 255 -20.46 10.67 28.27
N PHE A 256 -20.23 10.63 26.95
CA PHE A 256 -19.00 11.04 26.30
C PHE A 256 -19.30 12.04 25.17
N PRO A 257 -19.75 13.27 25.48
CA PRO A 257 -20.18 14.26 24.47
C PRO A 257 -19.04 14.70 23.53
N ASP A 258 -17.78 14.59 23.98
CA ASP A 258 -16.59 14.95 23.19
C ASP A 258 -15.98 13.75 22.44
N GLU A 259 -16.62 12.58 22.45
CA GLU A 259 -16.26 11.43 21.64
C GLU A 259 -17.29 11.21 20.53
N TYR A 260 -16.84 10.78 19.35
CA TYR A 260 -17.65 10.85 18.14
C TYR A 260 -17.77 9.52 17.41
N VAL A 261 -18.95 9.27 16.85
CA VAL A 261 -19.20 8.37 15.72
C VAL A 261 -19.59 9.25 14.53
N VAL A 262 -18.83 9.21 13.45
CA VAL A 262 -19.05 10.07 12.27
C VAL A 262 -19.78 9.27 11.19
N LEU A 263 -20.84 9.85 10.64
CA LEU A 263 -21.55 9.38 9.46
C LEU A 263 -21.24 10.32 8.29
N GLY A 264 -20.63 9.81 7.23
CA GLY A 264 -20.12 10.62 6.13
C GLY A 264 -20.60 10.19 4.76
N ALA A 265 -20.86 11.17 3.90
CA ALA A 265 -21.06 11.02 2.46
C ALA A 265 -20.74 12.35 1.79
N HIS A 266 -20.30 12.36 0.53
CA HIS A 266 -20.21 13.63 -0.17
C HIS A 266 -21.57 14.08 -0.71
N LEU A 267 -21.75 15.39 -0.76
CA LEU A 267 -22.99 16.04 -1.18
C LEU A 267 -22.92 16.52 -2.63
N ASP A 268 -21.71 16.84 -3.11
CA ASP A 268 -21.50 17.21 -4.50
C ASP A 268 -21.66 16.01 -5.45
N SER A 269 -21.75 16.28 -6.72
CA SER A 269 -21.84 15.30 -7.79
C SER A 269 -21.43 15.93 -9.10
N TYR A 270 -21.18 15.10 -10.11
CA TYR A 270 -21.14 15.59 -11.49
C TYR A 270 -22.52 16.12 -11.91
N ASP A 271 -22.55 17.14 -12.76
CA ASP A 271 -23.76 17.90 -13.08
C ASP A 271 -24.36 17.58 -14.45
N ALA A 272 -23.79 16.64 -15.19
CA ALA A 272 -24.37 16.19 -16.47
C ALA A 272 -25.55 15.23 -16.31
N ALA A 273 -25.82 14.78 -15.08
CA ALA A 273 -26.97 14.00 -14.65
C ALA A 273 -27.47 14.53 -13.31
N THR A 274 -28.36 13.79 -12.64
CA THR A 274 -28.92 14.25 -11.35
C THR A 274 -28.02 13.93 -10.14
N GLY A 275 -26.90 13.18 -10.33
CA GLY A 275 -26.02 12.77 -9.26
C GLY A 275 -26.73 11.87 -8.24
N ALA A 276 -27.55 10.92 -8.75
CA ALA A 276 -28.40 10.10 -7.91
C ALA A 276 -27.64 8.96 -7.26
N ILE A 277 -26.74 8.34 -8.01
CA ILE A 277 -25.95 7.19 -7.58
C ILE A 277 -24.67 7.67 -6.93
N ASP A 278 -24.03 8.68 -7.51
CA ASP A 278 -22.78 9.28 -7.08
C ASP A 278 -22.97 10.78 -6.76
N ASN A 279 -23.20 11.19 -5.49
CA ASN A 279 -23.44 10.35 -4.35
C ASN A 279 -24.74 10.76 -3.63
N GLY A 280 -25.79 11.08 -4.39
CA GLY A 280 -27.13 11.33 -3.82
C GLY A 280 -27.62 10.18 -2.96
N SER A 281 -27.31 8.94 -3.36
CA SER A 281 -27.67 7.72 -2.64
C SER A 281 -27.00 7.67 -1.24
N GLY A 282 -25.73 7.99 -1.14
CA GLY A 282 -25.03 8.04 0.13
C GLY A 282 -25.52 9.17 1.03
N ALA A 283 -25.65 10.39 0.48
CA ALA A 283 -26.14 11.53 1.24
C ALA A 283 -27.54 11.33 1.79
N ALA A 284 -28.47 10.78 0.99
CA ALA A 284 -29.83 10.48 1.42
C ALA A 284 -29.87 9.42 2.52
N ARG A 285 -29.06 8.35 2.43
CA ARG A 285 -28.95 7.30 3.46
C ARG A 285 -28.44 7.86 4.79
N MET A 286 -27.43 8.75 4.77
CA MET A 286 -26.89 9.36 5.98
C MET A 286 -27.89 10.30 6.64
N LEU A 287 -28.61 11.11 5.86
CA LEU A 287 -29.69 11.95 6.37
C LEU A 287 -30.80 11.11 6.99
N GLU A 288 -31.24 10.06 6.32
CA GLU A 288 -32.29 9.19 6.87
C GLU A 288 -31.83 8.44 8.11
N ALA A 289 -30.58 7.94 8.15
CA ALA A 289 -30.05 7.29 9.33
C ALA A 289 -30.10 8.22 10.56
N ILE A 290 -29.70 9.48 10.41
CA ILE A 290 -29.81 10.50 11.47
C ILE A 290 -31.27 10.75 11.84
N ARG A 291 -32.19 10.88 10.87
CA ARG A 291 -33.61 11.06 11.12
C ARG A 291 -34.19 9.90 11.93
N LEU A 292 -33.86 8.64 11.57
CA LEU A 292 -34.31 7.46 12.30
C LEU A 292 -33.82 7.48 13.76
N LEU A 293 -32.56 7.84 13.99
CA LEU A 293 -32.00 7.99 15.33
C LEU A 293 -32.75 9.05 16.16
N VAL A 294 -32.97 10.22 15.60
CA VAL A 294 -33.71 11.29 16.30
C VAL A 294 -35.16 10.88 16.60
N LYS A 295 -35.87 10.33 15.60
CA LYS A 295 -37.29 9.95 15.76
C LYS A 295 -37.49 8.74 16.67
N SER A 296 -36.48 7.87 16.84
CA SER A 296 -36.49 6.79 17.80
C SER A 296 -36.30 7.27 19.25
N GLY A 297 -35.90 8.52 19.44
CA GLY A 297 -35.53 9.08 20.74
C GLY A 297 -34.15 8.61 21.21
N ALA A 298 -33.25 8.25 20.32
CA ALA A 298 -31.92 7.78 20.65
C ALA A 298 -31.16 8.82 21.51
N LYS A 299 -30.56 8.32 22.59
CA LYS A 299 -29.69 9.10 23.49
C LYS A 299 -28.36 8.33 23.58
N PRO A 300 -27.51 8.45 22.57
CA PRO A 300 -26.25 7.71 22.51
C PRO A 300 -25.29 8.15 23.62
N LYS A 301 -24.41 7.27 24.06
CA LYS A 301 -23.32 7.63 24.99
C LYS A 301 -22.36 8.63 24.38
N ARG A 302 -22.00 8.45 23.10
CA ARG A 302 -21.13 9.32 22.31
C ARG A 302 -21.92 10.16 21.33
N THR A 303 -21.43 11.33 21.00
CA THR A 303 -22.01 12.18 19.97
C THR A 303 -21.97 11.48 18.60
N ILE A 304 -23.13 11.39 17.94
CA ILE A 304 -23.21 10.97 16.55
C ILE A 304 -23.20 12.24 15.67
N MET A 305 -22.21 12.33 14.79
CA MET A 305 -21.99 13.48 13.92
C MET A 305 -22.24 13.07 12.47
N ILE A 306 -23.19 13.71 11.79
CA ILE A 306 -23.30 13.62 10.34
C ILE A 306 -22.42 14.66 9.68
N GLN A 307 -21.71 14.29 8.63
CA GLN A 307 -20.92 15.17 7.77
C GLN A 307 -21.25 14.87 6.31
N LEU A 308 -21.80 15.85 5.61
CA LEU A 308 -21.98 15.81 4.17
C LEU A 308 -20.90 16.69 3.54
N TYR A 309 -19.98 16.07 2.81
CA TYR A 309 -18.77 16.72 2.33
C TYR A 309 -18.98 17.46 1.03
N ALA A 310 -18.22 18.55 0.89
CA ALA A 310 -18.08 19.33 -0.31
C ALA A 310 -16.86 18.87 -1.11
N ALA A 311 -16.91 19.05 -2.40
CA ALA A 311 -15.74 18.92 -3.29
C ALA A 311 -14.98 17.57 -3.15
N GLU A 312 -15.71 16.49 -2.93
CA GLU A 312 -15.16 15.14 -3.03
C GLU A 312 -14.65 14.89 -4.43
N GLU A 313 -15.47 15.17 -5.45
CA GLU A 313 -15.23 15.05 -6.87
C GLU A 313 -14.02 15.88 -7.37
N ARG A 314 -13.63 16.88 -6.61
CA ARG A 314 -12.44 17.71 -6.85
C ARG A 314 -11.21 17.23 -6.07
N GLY A 315 -11.27 16.07 -5.44
CA GLY A 315 -10.17 15.41 -4.74
C GLY A 315 -10.26 15.44 -3.22
N LEU A 316 -11.41 15.08 -2.66
CA LEU A 316 -11.66 14.90 -1.21
C LEU A 316 -11.42 16.20 -0.41
N ILE A 317 -11.69 17.38 -1.00
CA ILE A 317 -11.30 18.66 -0.39
C ILE A 317 -12.05 18.88 0.93
N GLY A 318 -13.36 18.59 0.96
CA GLY A 318 -14.20 18.79 2.15
C GLY A 318 -13.75 17.99 3.35
N SER A 319 -13.58 16.69 3.19
CA SER A 319 -13.12 15.82 4.27
C SER A 319 -11.69 16.12 4.71
N ARG A 320 -10.77 16.39 3.76
CA ARG A 320 -9.39 16.79 4.08
C ARG A 320 -9.33 18.10 4.85
N SER A 321 -10.13 19.08 4.44
CA SER A 321 -10.23 20.38 5.13
C SER A 321 -10.71 20.18 6.57
N TRP A 322 -11.77 19.39 6.77
CA TRP A 322 -12.30 19.13 8.09
C TRP A 322 -11.30 18.38 8.99
N VAL A 323 -10.72 17.31 8.51
CA VAL A 323 -9.70 16.53 9.23
C VAL A 323 -8.52 17.41 9.62
N LYS A 324 -8.02 18.25 8.70
CA LYS A 324 -6.93 19.19 8.98
C LYS A 324 -7.26 20.22 10.06
N LYS A 325 -8.49 20.75 10.08
CA LYS A 325 -8.94 21.75 11.06
C LYS A 325 -9.21 21.16 12.45
N ASN A 326 -9.52 19.87 12.55
CA ASN A 326 -10.01 19.22 13.78
C ASN A 326 -9.05 18.12 14.28
N GLN A 327 -7.75 18.36 14.23
CA GLN A 327 -6.74 17.40 14.69
C GLN A 327 -6.90 17.03 16.17
N ASP A 328 -7.36 17.97 16.98
CA ASP A 328 -7.68 17.77 18.42
C ASP A 328 -8.80 16.75 18.68
N LYS A 329 -9.59 16.42 17.66
CA LYS A 329 -10.67 15.44 17.72
C LYS A 329 -10.27 14.05 17.22
N HIS A 330 -9.12 13.90 16.55
CA HIS A 330 -8.78 12.62 15.90
C HIS A 330 -8.83 11.44 16.89
N ASP A 331 -8.25 11.60 18.08
CA ASP A 331 -8.23 10.54 19.09
C ASP A 331 -9.57 10.30 19.80
N LYS A 332 -10.54 11.18 19.58
CA LYS A 332 -11.88 11.13 20.13
C LYS A 332 -12.91 10.55 19.15
N ILE A 333 -12.55 10.34 17.90
CA ILE A 333 -13.43 9.71 16.90
C ILE A 333 -13.29 8.20 16.97
N SER A 334 -14.37 7.50 17.34
CA SER A 334 -14.42 6.05 17.43
C SER A 334 -14.33 5.42 16.03
N VAL A 335 -15.18 5.90 15.12
CA VAL A 335 -15.29 5.39 13.75
C VAL A 335 -15.87 6.48 12.84
N MET A 336 -15.49 6.43 11.56
CA MET A 336 -16.16 7.14 10.49
C MET A 336 -16.79 6.12 9.53
N LEU A 337 -18.12 6.09 9.46
CA LEU A 337 -18.90 5.28 8.53
C LEU A 337 -19.18 6.12 7.28
N ASN A 338 -18.51 5.79 6.18
CA ASN A 338 -18.70 6.48 4.90
C ASN A 338 -19.60 5.66 3.97
N ASN A 339 -20.51 6.34 3.25
CA ASN A 339 -21.26 5.69 2.18
C ASN A 339 -21.09 6.44 0.87
N ASP A 340 -20.33 5.79 -0.02
CA ASP A 340 -19.99 6.26 -1.34
C ASP A 340 -19.67 5.04 -2.21
N GLY A 341 -20.65 4.52 -2.89
CA GLY A 341 -20.52 3.26 -3.65
C GLY A 341 -21.81 2.85 -4.39
N GLY A 342 -22.74 3.79 -4.49
CA GLY A 342 -23.93 3.62 -5.30
C GLY A 342 -25.14 3.05 -4.56
N THR A 343 -26.09 2.54 -5.34
CA THR A 343 -27.46 2.22 -4.89
C THR A 343 -27.65 0.81 -4.33
N ASN A 344 -26.71 -0.11 -4.50
CA ASN A 344 -26.81 -1.46 -3.96
C ASN A 344 -26.96 -1.47 -2.44
N PRO A 345 -27.63 -2.48 -1.83
CA PRO A 345 -27.78 -2.58 -0.38
C PRO A 345 -26.44 -2.80 0.32
N ILE A 346 -26.31 -2.24 1.52
CA ILE A 346 -25.20 -2.54 2.44
C ILE A 346 -25.44 -3.91 3.06
N VAL A 347 -24.60 -4.89 2.70
CA VAL A 347 -24.68 -6.27 3.18
C VAL A 347 -23.54 -6.66 4.12
N GLY A 348 -22.68 -5.73 4.47
CA GLY A 348 -21.60 -6.01 5.42
C GLY A 348 -20.71 -4.81 5.71
N MET A 349 -19.80 -5.03 6.66
CA MET A 349 -18.75 -4.09 7.02
C MET A 349 -17.45 -4.85 7.24
N GLY A 350 -16.38 -4.43 6.55
CA GLY A 350 -15.05 -5.02 6.64
C GLY A 350 -14.18 -4.28 7.64
N ILE A 351 -13.62 -4.98 8.64
CA ILE A 351 -12.80 -4.39 9.71
C ILE A 351 -11.67 -5.33 10.14
N PRO A 352 -10.53 -4.78 10.65
CA PRO A 352 -9.47 -5.59 11.21
C PRO A 352 -9.92 -6.45 12.41
N LYS A 353 -9.23 -7.59 12.58
CA LYS A 353 -9.54 -8.57 13.62
C LYS A 353 -9.72 -7.95 15.02
N VAL A 354 -8.85 -7.05 15.44
CA VAL A 354 -8.91 -6.44 16.77
C VAL A 354 -10.19 -5.63 16.98
N ILE A 355 -10.68 -4.95 15.94
CA ILE A 355 -11.95 -4.24 15.96
C ILE A 355 -13.10 -5.24 15.85
N TYR A 356 -12.98 -6.24 14.96
CA TYR A 356 -13.97 -7.29 14.75
C TYR A 356 -14.33 -7.99 16.08
N ASP A 357 -13.32 -8.51 16.79
CA ASP A 357 -13.51 -9.21 18.06
C ASP A 357 -14.16 -8.28 19.11
N TYR A 358 -13.84 -6.98 19.08
CA TYR A 358 -14.36 -6.01 20.02
C TYR A 358 -15.85 -5.66 19.79
N ILE A 359 -16.27 -5.47 18.55
CA ILE A 359 -17.64 -5.03 18.23
C ILE A 359 -18.60 -6.17 17.88
N LYS A 360 -18.11 -7.35 17.57
CA LYS A 360 -18.93 -8.50 17.19
C LYS A 360 -20.14 -8.74 18.12
N PRO A 361 -19.98 -8.70 19.45
CA PRO A 361 -21.13 -8.93 20.36
C PRO A 361 -22.23 -7.88 20.27
N VAL A 362 -21.91 -6.62 19.94
CA VAL A 362 -22.90 -5.53 19.82
C VAL A 362 -23.48 -5.41 18.41
N ILE A 363 -22.83 -5.99 17.40
CA ILE A 363 -23.30 -6.02 16.01
C ILE A 363 -24.15 -7.28 15.74
N GLU A 364 -23.95 -8.36 16.49
CA GLU A 364 -24.72 -9.61 16.34
C GLU A 364 -26.25 -9.41 16.32
N PRO A 365 -26.88 -8.51 17.12
CA PRO A 365 -28.30 -8.21 17.00
C PRO A 365 -28.71 -7.71 15.61
N ILE A 366 -27.84 -6.97 14.89
CA ILE A 366 -28.10 -6.52 13.52
C ILE A 366 -28.00 -7.69 12.54
N GLU A 367 -27.01 -8.57 12.71
CA GLU A 367 -26.82 -9.76 11.87
C GLU A 367 -27.97 -10.77 11.98
N ASN A 368 -28.64 -10.78 13.13
CA ASN A 368 -29.77 -11.66 13.43
C ASN A 368 -31.14 -11.06 13.09
N LEU A 369 -31.20 -9.81 12.61
CA LEU A 369 -32.43 -9.24 12.10
C LEU A 369 -32.85 -9.93 10.79
N GLU A 370 -34.17 -10.23 10.68
CA GLU A 370 -34.76 -10.61 9.39
C GLU A 370 -34.81 -9.39 8.45
N LEU A 371 -33.68 -9.14 7.75
CA LEU A 371 -33.53 -8.08 6.77
C LEU A 371 -33.69 -8.67 5.37
N LYS A 372 -34.23 -7.88 4.45
CA LYS A 372 -34.31 -8.27 3.01
C LYS A 372 -32.93 -8.61 2.44
N TYR A 373 -31.91 -7.88 2.86
CA TYR A 373 -30.51 -8.08 2.52
C TYR A 373 -29.71 -8.36 3.80
N PRO A 374 -29.36 -9.63 4.09
CA PRO A 374 -28.68 -9.98 5.33
C PRO A 374 -27.35 -9.23 5.48
N PHE A 375 -27.15 -8.61 6.65
CA PHE A 375 -25.90 -7.92 6.99
C PHE A 375 -24.93 -8.87 7.69
N LYS A 376 -23.64 -8.82 7.34
CA LYS A 376 -22.57 -9.59 7.99
C LYS A 376 -21.32 -8.76 8.22
N LEU A 377 -20.80 -8.84 9.44
CA LEU A 377 -19.49 -8.31 9.78
C LEU A 377 -18.41 -9.23 9.19
N GLN A 378 -17.35 -8.65 8.63
CA GLN A 378 -16.26 -9.39 8.03
C GLN A 378 -14.92 -8.97 8.62
N GLU A 379 -14.06 -9.96 8.88
CA GLU A 379 -12.68 -9.71 9.23
C GLU A 379 -11.89 -9.35 7.96
N THR A 380 -11.10 -8.28 8.06
CA THR A 380 -10.18 -7.83 7.00
C THR A 380 -8.76 -7.74 7.54
N GLY A 381 -7.78 -7.54 6.67
CA GLY A 381 -6.40 -7.22 7.06
C GLY A 381 -6.28 -5.88 7.80
N ILE A 382 -5.09 -5.63 8.30
CA ILE A 382 -4.75 -4.41 9.03
C ILE A 382 -4.87 -3.17 8.13
N ILE A 383 -5.41 -2.07 8.66
CA ILE A 383 -5.62 -0.82 7.92
C ILE A 383 -4.27 -0.16 7.61
N ARG A 384 -4.09 0.27 6.37
CA ARG A 384 -2.89 0.94 5.88
C ARG A 384 -3.14 2.43 5.70
N ARG A 385 -2.35 3.27 6.37
CA ARG A 385 -2.36 4.73 6.20
C ARG A 385 -1.50 5.14 5.02
N ALA A 386 -1.84 4.68 3.82
CA ALA A 386 -1.05 4.93 2.62
C ALA A 386 -1.88 4.88 1.34
N GLY A 387 -1.29 5.37 0.25
CA GLY A 387 -1.88 5.36 -1.07
C GLY A 387 -2.78 6.55 -1.39
N ARG A 388 -3.52 6.44 -2.49
CA ARG A 388 -4.57 7.40 -2.90
C ARG A 388 -5.92 6.74 -2.63
N GLY A 389 -6.77 7.38 -1.84
CA GLY A 389 -8.15 6.95 -1.64
C GLY A 389 -9.07 7.53 -2.70
N GLY A 390 -10.14 6.82 -2.98
CA GLY A 390 -11.17 7.22 -3.92
C GLY A 390 -12.44 7.78 -3.26
N THR A 391 -12.42 8.02 -1.94
CA THR A 391 -13.58 8.55 -1.20
C THR A 391 -13.17 9.18 0.14
N ASP A 392 -14.05 9.94 0.77
CA ASP A 392 -13.83 10.74 1.98
C ASP A 392 -13.31 9.95 3.20
N SER A 393 -13.65 8.64 3.33
CA SER A 393 -13.11 7.76 4.38
C SER A 393 -11.59 7.71 4.38
N HIS A 394 -10.96 7.93 3.22
CA HIS A 394 -9.50 7.96 3.11
C HIS A 394 -8.88 9.08 3.94
N SER A 395 -9.49 10.27 3.99
CA SER A 395 -9.01 11.39 4.80
C SER A 395 -8.91 11.03 6.28
N PHE A 396 -9.91 10.29 6.79
CA PHE A 396 -9.95 9.80 8.17
C PHE A 396 -8.97 8.66 8.41
N THR A 397 -8.90 7.70 7.48
CA THR A 397 -7.92 6.60 7.55
C THR A 397 -6.49 7.13 7.64
N MET A 398 -6.14 8.14 6.83
CA MET A 398 -4.81 8.77 6.87
C MET A 398 -4.53 9.46 8.19
N ALA A 399 -5.56 9.96 8.87
CA ALA A 399 -5.48 10.53 10.22
C ALA A 399 -5.45 9.49 11.35
N GLY A 400 -5.44 8.18 11.02
CA GLY A 400 -5.45 7.09 12.02
C GLY A 400 -6.81 6.87 12.68
N ILE A 401 -7.89 7.27 12.02
CA ILE A 401 -9.26 7.06 12.47
C ILE A 401 -9.84 5.85 11.75
N PRO A 402 -10.40 4.86 12.46
CA PRO A 402 -11.06 3.73 11.82
C PRO A 402 -12.18 4.18 10.89
N ALA A 403 -12.05 3.89 9.60
CA ALA A 403 -13.06 4.20 8.59
C ALA A 403 -13.31 2.96 7.72
N PRO A 404 -14.08 1.99 8.25
CA PRO A 404 -14.30 0.71 7.61
C PRO A 404 -15.07 0.85 6.30
N TRP A 405 -14.80 -0.09 5.40
CA TRP A 405 -15.53 -0.18 4.16
C TRP A 405 -16.89 -0.86 4.39
N LEU A 406 -17.96 -0.15 3.99
CA LEU A 406 -19.30 -0.70 3.93
C LEU A 406 -19.48 -1.46 2.61
N ARG A 407 -19.68 -2.77 2.69
CA ARG A 407 -19.79 -3.64 1.54
C ARG A 407 -21.19 -3.55 0.93
N LEU A 408 -21.22 -3.15 -0.33
CA LEU A 408 -22.44 -3.07 -1.13
C LEU A 408 -22.44 -4.20 -2.15
N GLU A 409 -23.52 -4.98 -2.22
CA GLU A 409 -23.69 -6.05 -3.20
C GLU A 409 -25.12 -6.05 -3.73
N GLY A 410 -25.27 -6.18 -5.04
CA GLY A 410 -26.58 -6.18 -5.67
C GLY A 410 -26.49 -6.13 -7.20
N PRO A 411 -27.62 -5.97 -7.87
CA PRO A 411 -27.70 -6.05 -9.33
C PRO A 411 -27.14 -4.83 -10.06
N HIS A 412 -27.03 -3.67 -9.39
CA HIS A 412 -26.57 -2.46 -10.04
C HIS A 412 -25.04 -2.51 -10.27
N VAL A 413 -24.63 -2.25 -11.52
CA VAL A 413 -23.22 -2.15 -11.90
C VAL A 413 -22.80 -0.68 -11.81
N TYR A 414 -22.14 -0.29 -10.72
CA TYR A 414 -21.77 1.09 -10.41
C TYR A 414 -21.12 1.85 -11.58
N ARG A 415 -20.22 1.19 -12.33
CA ARG A 415 -19.50 1.81 -13.45
C ARG A 415 -20.39 2.25 -14.61
N THR A 416 -21.64 1.78 -14.71
CA THR A 416 -22.58 2.22 -15.77
C THR A 416 -23.17 3.60 -15.48
N THR A 417 -23.18 4.01 -14.21
CA THR A 417 -23.69 5.31 -13.77
C THR A 417 -22.62 6.25 -13.31
N TRP A 418 -21.51 5.73 -12.79
CA TRP A 418 -20.40 6.49 -12.25
C TRP A 418 -19.87 7.53 -13.24
N HIS A 419 -20.06 8.81 -12.93
CA HIS A 419 -19.68 9.97 -13.74
C HIS A 419 -20.26 9.95 -15.17
N THR A 420 -21.42 9.34 -15.39
CA THR A 420 -22.06 9.28 -16.69
C THR A 420 -23.38 10.05 -16.73
N VAL A 421 -23.90 10.28 -17.95
CA VAL A 421 -25.24 10.88 -18.14
C VAL A 421 -26.39 9.99 -17.65
N LEU A 422 -26.11 8.74 -17.27
CA LEU A 422 -27.07 7.80 -16.69
C LEU A 422 -27.11 7.83 -15.14
N ASP A 423 -26.39 8.71 -14.50
CA ASP A 423 -26.46 8.89 -13.04
C ASP A 423 -27.74 9.63 -12.64
N THR A 424 -28.86 8.94 -12.81
CA THR A 424 -30.22 9.48 -12.71
C THR A 424 -31.04 8.73 -11.67
N TYR A 425 -32.11 9.38 -11.18
CA TYR A 425 -32.97 8.88 -10.12
C TYR A 425 -33.62 7.52 -10.41
N ASP A 426 -33.94 7.23 -11.67
CA ASP A 426 -34.52 5.95 -12.12
C ASP A 426 -33.59 4.74 -11.96
N GLN A 427 -32.30 4.98 -11.78
CA GLN A 427 -31.30 3.95 -11.50
C GLN A 427 -31.24 3.56 -10.02
N VAL A 428 -31.93 4.28 -9.14
CA VAL A 428 -31.93 4.04 -7.71
C VAL A 428 -32.77 2.81 -7.38
N ILE A 429 -32.29 1.96 -6.47
CA ILE A 429 -33.01 0.80 -5.95
C ILE A 429 -33.66 1.16 -4.61
N PRO A 430 -34.99 1.47 -4.55
CA PRO A 430 -35.60 2.07 -3.37
C PRO A 430 -35.46 1.25 -2.10
N ASP A 431 -35.75 -0.05 -2.15
CA ASP A 431 -35.67 -0.92 -0.99
C ASP A 431 -34.23 -1.18 -0.51
N ALA A 432 -33.25 -1.08 -1.39
CA ALA A 432 -31.84 -1.10 -1.01
C ALA A 432 -31.42 0.20 -0.27
N GLN A 433 -32.03 1.34 -0.68
CA GLN A 433 -31.83 2.61 0.02
C GLN A 433 -32.39 2.56 1.44
N GLU A 434 -33.66 2.10 1.58
CA GLU A 434 -34.34 1.97 2.88
C GLU A 434 -33.57 1.03 3.82
N HIS A 435 -33.18 -0.14 3.30
CA HIS A 435 -32.36 -1.10 4.03
C HIS A 435 -31.04 -0.50 4.51
N SER A 436 -30.32 0.17 3.61
CA SER A 436 -28.99 0.71 3.94
C SER A 436 -29.06 1.83 4.98
N ALA A 437 -30.04 2.72 4.88
CA ALA A 437 -30.25 3.77 5.88
C ALA A 437 -30.54 3.19 7.27
N LEU A 438 -31.36 2.13 7.33
CA LEU A 438 -31.63 1.41 8.58
C LEU A 438 -30.36 0.78 9.15
N VAL A 439 -29.58 0.06 8.33
CA VAL A 439 -28.34 -0.58 8.78
C VAL A 439 -27.34 0.47 9.29
N ILE A 440 -27.17 1.60 8.61
CA ILE A 440 -26.30 2.70 9.06
C ILE A 440 -26.76 3.23 10.42
N ALA A 441 -28.06 3.47 10.61
CA ALA A 441 -28.60 3.95 11.88
C ALA A 441 -28.32 2.98 13.04
N LEU A 442 -28.51 1.69 12.80
CA LEU A 442 -28.26 0.65 13.79
C LEU A 442 -26.77 0.53 14.12
N LEU A 443 -25.88 0.52 13.12
CA LEU A 443 -24.43 0.51 13.32
C LEU A 443 -23.98 1.71 14.14
N ALA A 444 -24.42 2.91 13.75
CA ALA A 444 -24.07 4.16 14.45
C ALA A 444 -24.52 4.10 15.92
N TYR A 445 -25.77 3.66 16.17
CA TYR A 445 -26.30 3.55 17.52
C TYR A 445 -25.53 2.55 18.38
N GLN A 446 -25.26 1.35 17.86
CA GLN A 446 -24.53 0.33 18.60
C GLN A 446 -23.09 0.75 18.91
N ILE A 447 -22.38 1.32 17.95
CA ILE A 447 -21.00 1.75 18.15
C ILE A 447 -20.92 2.96 19.09
N ALA A 448 -21.88 3.91 18.99
CA ALA A 448 -21.93 5.07 19.88
C ALA A 448 -22.21 4.71 21.35
N ASN A 449 -22.81 3.54 21.62
CA ASN A 449 -23.11 3.05 22.96
C ASN A 449 -22.06 2.12 23.56
N LEU A 450 -20.94 1.85 22.90
CA LEU A 450 -19.81 1.11 23.45
C LEU A 450 -19.24 1.82 24.68
N ASP A 451 -18.65 1.07 25.62
CA ASP A 451 -18.01 1.67 26.80
C ASP A 451 -16.68 2.35 26.49
N LYS A 452 -15.99 1.93 25.41
CA LYS A 452 -14.71 2.49 24.98
C LYS A 452 -14.74 2.78 23.47
N LEU A 453 -13.85 3.64 23.02
CA LEU A 453 -13.56 3.85 21.60
C LEU A 453 -13.10 2.55 20.93
N LEU A 454 -13.25 2.45 19.61
CA LEU A 454 -12.71 1.32 18.88
C LEU A 454 -11.18 1.26 19.02
N PRO A 455 -10.61 0.06 19.21
CA PRO A 455 -9.17 -0.10 19.36
C PRO A 455 -8.44 0.31 18.08
N ARG A 456 -7.36 1.07 18.25
CA ARG A 456 -6.49 1.49 17.13
C ARG A 456 -5.21 0.69 17.09
N GLU A 457 -4.69 0.30 18.26
CA GLU A 457 -3.55 -0.59 18.36
C GLU A 457 -3.90 -1.95 17.76
N GLY A 458 -3.07 -2.42 16.82
CA GLY A 458 -3.34 -3.64 16.06
C GLY A 458 -4.37 -3.50 14.94
N ALA A 459 -5.09 -2.36 14.85
CA ALA A 459 -6.00 -2.08 13.73
C ALA A 459 -5.30 -1.39 12.55
N PHE A 460 -4.25 -0.63 12.83
CA PHE A 460 -3.46 0.08 11.83
C PHE A 460 -2.04 -0.45 11.77
N LEU A 461 -1.46 -0.48 10.57
CA LEU A 461 -0.02 -0.66 10.45
C LEU A 461 0.70 0.52 11.10
N PRO A 462 1.71 0.26 11.95
CA PRO A 462 2.60 1.29 12.49
C PRO A 462 3.27 2.12 11.39
N GLU A 463 3.91 3.21 11.77
CA GLU A 463 4.82 3.90 10.86
C GLU A 463 6.00 3.00 10.49
N GLY A 464 6.34 2.95 9.19
CA GLY A 464 7.36 2.05 8.68
C GLY A 464 7.32 1.90 7.17
N ILE A 465 8.16 1.01 6.65
CA ILE A 465 8.16 0.62 5.24
C ILE A 465 7.72 -0.83 5.13
N TYR A 466 6.78 -1.06 4.22
CA TYR A 466 6.18 -2.37 3.99
C TYR A 466 6.31 -2.78 2.53
N ALA A 467 6.47 -4.09 2.31
CA ALA A 467 6.47 -4.66 0.98
C ALA A 467 5.38 -5.73 0.86
N ASP A 468 4.51 -5.58 -0.14
CA ASP A 468 3.54 -6.61 -0.49
C ASP A 468 4.05 -7.45 -1.64
N LEU A 469 4.31 -8.72 -1.38
CA LEU A 469 4.62 -9.73 -2.38
C LEU A 469 3.32 -10.39 -2.81
N ASN A 470 2.77 -9.98 -3.95
CA ASN A 470 1.59 -10.59 -4.54
C ASN A 470 2.00 -11.86 -5.28
N THR A 471 1.68 -13.02 -4.72
CA THR A 471 2.04 -14.33 -5.30
C THR A 471 0.85 -14.97 -5.99
N ASN A 472 1.07 -16.10 -6.66
CA ASN A 472 -0.03 -16.93 -7.17
C ASN A 472 -0.80 -17.69 -6.05
N ARG A 473 -0.30 -17.67 -4.79
CA ARG A 473 -0.94 -18.25 -3.60
C ARG A 473 -1.63 -17.24 -2.71
N GLY A 474 -1.41 -15.94 -2.92
CA GLY A 474 -1.93 -14.85 -2.09
C GLY A 474 -0.88 -13.79 -1.86
N THR A 475 -1.19 -12.84 -0.99
CA THR A 475 -0.28 -11.73 -0.66
C THR A 475 0.46 -12.04 0.64
N ILE A 476 1.78 -11.79 0.64
CA ILE A 476 2.64 -11.80 1.81
C ILE A 476 3.04 -10.35 2.07
N THR A 477 2.72 -9.81 3.24
CA THR A 477 3.13 -8.46 3.64
C THR A 477 4.33 -8.52 4.58
N LEU A 478 5.39 -7.84 4.19
CA LEU A 478 6.65 -7.73 4.93
C LEU A 478 6.77 -6.35 5.57
N ASN A 479 7.23 -6.29 6.82
CA ASN A 479 7.82 -5.08 7.39
C ASN A 479 9.31 -5.05 7.03
N ILE A 480 9.80 -3.91 6.53
CA ILE A 480 11.20 -3.69 6.15
C ILE A 480 11.88 -2.82 7.21
N ASP A 481 12.92 -3.34 7.84
CA ASP A 481 13.65 -2.66 8.93
C ASP A 481 14.71 -1.69 8.38
N TYR A 482 14.23 -0.64 7.71
CA TYR A 482 15.10 0.34 7.05
C TYR A 482 15.92 1.20 8.01
N GLN A 483 15.54 1.26 9.28
CA GLN A 483 16.23 2.07 10.31
C GLN A 483 17.47 1.36 10.83
N ASN A 484 17.38 0.06 11.07
CA ASN A 484 18.48 -0.72 11.65
C ASN A 484 19.42 -1.31 10.58
N VAL A 485 18.92 -1.54 9.37
CA VAL A 485 19.67 -2.11 8.24
C VAL A 485 19.37 -1.37 6.94
N PRO A 486 19.76 -0.09 6.87
CA PRO A 486 19.37 0.82 5.76
C PRO A 486 19.95 0.40 4.40
N MET A 487 21.18 -0.11 4.33
CA MET A 487 21.79 -0.52 3.07
C MET A 487 21.06 -1.71 2.43
N THR A 488 20.78 -2.74 3.21
CA THR A 488 20.07 -3.94 2.75
C THR A 488 18.64 -3.62 2.38
N SER A 489 17.98 -2.79 3.20
CA SER A 489 16.62 -2.28 2.91
C SER A 489 16.59 -1.45 1.64
N ALA A 490 17.59 -0.59 1.42
CA ALA A 490 17.71 0.22 0.19
C ALA A 490 17.86 -0.66 -1.05
N ASN A 491 18.67 -1.71 -0.98
CA ASN A 491 18.81 -2.68 -2.06
C ASN A 491 17.46 -3.32 -2.42
N PHE A 492 16.78 -3.92 -1.45
CA PHE A 492 15.51 -4.61 -1.67
C PHE A 492 14.44 -3.65 -2.21
N ILE A 493 14.25 -2.50 -1.55
CA ILE A 493 13.26 -1.49 -1.95
C ILE A 493 13.57 -0.96 -3.35
N GLY A 494 14.82 -0.58 -3.61
CA GLY A 494 15.21 0.01 -4.88
C GLY A 494 15.14 -0.96 -6.05
N LEU A 495 15.40 -2.24 -5.83
CA LEU A 495 15.17 -3.30 -6.82
C LEU A 495 13.66 -3.53 -7.06
N ALA A 496 12.85 -3.52 -5.99
CA ALA A 496 11.40 -3.65 -6.10
C ALA A 496 10.76 -2.48 -6.87
N GLU A 497 11.23 -1.26 -6.66
CA GLU A 497 10.76 -0.04 -7.35
C GLU A 497 11.42 0.16 -8.73
N GLY A 498 12.47 -0.60 -9.06
CA GLY A 498 13.19 -0.51 -10.35
C GLY A 498 14.08 0.72 -10.47
N VAL A 499 14.52 1.31 -9.36
CA VAL A 499 15.33 2.53 -9.31
C VAL A 499 16.83 2.24 -9.10
N ILE A 500 17.19 1.04 -8.64
CA ILE A 500 18.59 0.60 -8.56
C ILE A 500 19.01 -0.06 -9.87
N LYS A 501 20.13 0.42 -10.43
CA LYS A 501 20.73 -0.14 -11.66
C LYS A 501 21.21 -1.57 -11.40
N ASN A 502 20.85 -2.49 -12.28
CA ASN A 502 21.21 -3.90 -12.24
C ASN A 502 21.46 -4.43 -13.67
N ASN A 503 21.97 -5.66 -13.77
CA ASN A 503 22.33 -6.26 -15.06
C ASN A 503 21.22 -7.14 -15.68
N ALA A 504 20.09 -7.32 -14.99
CA ALA A 504 19.05 -8.26 -15.41
C ALA A 504 17.78 -7.58 -15.92
N VAL A 505 17.38 -6.43 -15.34
CA VAL A 505 16.10 -5.77 -15.62
C VAL A 505 16.31 -4.31 -16.02
N LYS A 506 15.55 -3.83 -17.02
CA LYS A 506 15.62 -2.44 -17.48
C LYS A 506 15.20 -1.44 -16.39
N PRO A 507 15.80 -0.25 -16.30
CA PRO A 507 15.39 0.80 -15.38
C PRO A 507 13.88 1.10 -15.44
N GLY A 508 13.27 1.38 -14.29
CA GLY A 508 11.84 1.64 -14.16
C GLY A 508 10.96 0.39 -14.14
N LYS A 509 11.54 -0.80 -14.19
CA LYS A 509 10.85 -2.07 -14.04
C LYS A 509 11.24 -2.74 -12.72
N SER A 510 10.26 -3.23 -11.97
CA SER A 510 10.52 -4.00 -10.76
C SER A 510 11.34 -5.25 -11.06
N PHE A 511 12.42 -5.41 -10.31
CA PHE A 511 13.34 -6.56 -10.44
C PHE A 511 12.67 -7.88 -10.03
N TYR A 512 11.77 -7.83 -9.05
CA TYR A 512 11.16 -9.02 -8.46
C TYR A 512 9.87 -9.48 -9.14
N ASN A 513 9.29 -8.66 -10.04
CA ASN A 513 8.06 -9.05 -10.73
C ASN A 513 8.34 -10.24 -11.68
N GLY A 514 7.55 -11.29 -11.51
CA GLY A 514 7.71 -12.56 -12.25
C GLY A 514 8.77 -13.50 -11.67
N SER A 515 9.48 -13.13 -10.58
CA SER A 515 10.41 -14.04 -9.89
C SER A 515 9.69 -15.27 -9.37
N ILE A 516 10.41 -16.41 -9.33
CA ILE A 516 9.89 -17.64 -8.76
C ILE A 516 10.53 -17.94 -7.40
N TRP A 517 9.84 -18.71 -6.59
CA TRP A 517 10.40 -19.35 -5.41
C TRP A 517 11.23 -20.56 -5.85
N HIS A 518 12.49 -20.29 -6.23
CA HIS A 518 13.38 -21.29 -6.84
C HIS A 518 13.87 -22.34 -5.84
N ARG A 519 13.82 -22.06 -4.54
CA ARG A 519 14.21 -22.99 -3.47
C ARG A 519 13.19 -22.92 -2.33
N VAL A 520 12.58 -24.08 -2.03
CA VAL A 520 11.67 -24.26 -0.89
C VAL A 520 12.12 -25.46 -0.10
N VAL A 521 12.53 -25.26 1.16
CA VAL A 521 12.95 -26.31 2.07
C VAL A 521 11.96 -26.38 3.22
N PRO A 522 11.08 -27.38 3.25
CA PRO A 522 10.04 -27.51 4.28
C PRO A 522 10.61 -27.41 5.69
N GLY A 523 9.94 -26.62 6.53
CA GLY A 523 10.36 -26.37 7.91
C GLY A 523 11.66 -25.58 8.05
N HIS A 524 12.30 -25.13 6.96
CA HIS A 524 13.54 -24.35 6.99
C HIS A 524 13.32 -22.93 6.44
N VAL A 525 13.36 -22.75 5.12
CA VAL A 525 13.19 -21.45 4.46
C VAL A 525 12.50 -21.62 3.10
N ILE A 526 11.87 -20.53 2.63
CA ILE A 526 11.54 -20.32 1.22
C ILE A 526 12.43 -19.19 0.70
N GLN A 527 12.96 -19.31 -0.53
CA GLN A 527 13.95 -18.41 -1.11
C GLN A 527 13.57 -18.03 -2.53
N ALA A 528 13.68 -16.72 -2.81
CA ALA A 528 13.38 -16.10 -4.11
C ALA A 528 14.36 -14.96 -4.41
N GLY A 529 14.10 -14.16 -5.43
CA GLY A 529 14.84 -12.93 -5.73
C GLY A 529 15.75 -13.02 -6.95
N ILE A 530 15.50 -13.97 -7.85
CA ILE A 530 16.11 -14.05 -9.18
C ILE A 530 15.00 -13.74 -10.20
N PRO A 531 15.20 -12.77 -11.12
CA PRO A 531 14.21 -12.48 -12.17
C PRO A 531 14.01 -13.68 -13.09
N ASN A 532 12.76 -13.95 -13.49
CA ASN A 532 12.41 -15.11 -14.32
C ASN A 532 13.10 -15.12 -15.71
N ILE A 533 13.41 -13.94 -16.26
CA ILE A 533 14.12 -13.81 -17.54
C ILE A 533 15.53 -14.44 -17.55
N VAL A 534 16.09 -14.71 -16.38
CA VAL A 534 17.47 -15.17 -16.22
C VAL A 534 17.55 -16.66 -15.96
N LEU A 535 16.46 -17.27 -15.49
CA LEU A 535 16.43 -18.72 -15.25
C LEU A 535 16.63 -19.55 -16.52
N ASP A 536 16.38 -18.96 -17.69
CA ASP A 536 16.62 -19.57 -19.01
C ASP A 536 18.03 -19.29 -19.58
N SER A 537 18.83 -18.45 -18.94
CA SER A 537 20.18 -18.06 -19.38
C SER A 537 21.22 -18.28 -18.29
N LEU A 538 22.10 -19.17 -18.52
CA LEU A 538 23.17 -19.81 -17.75
C LEU A 538 24.13 -18.96 -16.85
N ASN A 539 23.74 -17.83 -16.24
CA ASN A 539 24.63 -17.08 -15.33
C ASN A 539 23.87 -16.48 -14.12
N GLU A 540 23.29 -17.35 -13.31
CA GLU A 540 22.63 -16.96 -12.06
C GLU A 540 23.61 -16.36 -11.03
N ASP A 541 24.89 -16.71 -11.12
CA ASP A 541 25.94 -16.34 -10.16
C ASP A 541 26.35 -14.84 -10.20
N ASN A 542 25.95 -14.10 -11.24
CA ASN A 542 26.32 -12.68 -11.41
C ASN A 542 25.11 -11.72 -11.39
N ILE A 543 24.08 -12.03 -10.66
CA ILE A 543 22.87 -11.20 -10.54
C ILE A 543 22.72 -10.71 -9.10
N PRO A 544 22.54 -9.42 -8.90
CA PRO A 544 22.13 -8.30 -9.81
C PRO A 544 23.29 -7.56 -10.51
N GLY A 545 24.49 -8.12 -10.56
CA GLY A 545 25.70 -7.52 -11.19
C GLY A 545 26.55 -6.74 -10.18
N TYR A 546 26.27 -6.88 -8.91
CA TYR A 546 27.04 -6.35 -7.79
C TYR A 546 26.83 -7.21 -6.54
N GLU A 547 27.78 -7.09 -5.61
CA GLU A 547 27.70 -7.63 -4.27
C GLU A 547 27.87 -6.52 -3.23
N PHE A 548 27.27 -6.71 -2.05
CA PHE A 548 27.41 -5.76 -0.95
C PHE A 548 27.63 -6.47 0.40
N PRO A 549 28.28 -5.81 1.37
CA PRO A 549 28.60 -6.38 2.66
C PRO A 549 27.39 -6.81 3.49
N ASN A 550 27.60 -7.74 4.41
CA ASN A 550 26.61 -8.04 5.46
C ASN A 550 26.40 -6.81 6.35
N GLU A 551 25.15 -6.58 6.73
CA GLU A 551 24.71 -5.51 7.62
C GLU A 551 24.08 -6.15 8.86
N ILE A 552 24.92 -6.68 9.75
CA ILE A 552 24.47 -7.45 10.92
C ILE A 552 24.10 -6.51 12.07
N ASN A 553 22.86 -6.65 12.55
CA ASN A 553 22.37 -5.94 13.74
C ASN A 553 22.10 -6.96 14.86
N SER A 554 22.71 -6.77 16.03
CA SER A 554 22.59 -7.70 17.17
C SER A 554 21.18 -7.75 17.79
N GLY A 555 20.34 -6.75 17.52
CA GLY A 555 18.93 -6.72 17.94
C GLY A 555 18.00 -7.59 17.08
N LEU A 556 18.48 -8.05 15.91
CA LEU A 556 17.72 -8.90 14.99
C LEU A 556 18.20 -10.34 15.05
N ASN A 557 17.28 -11.30 15.18
CA ASN A 557 17.58 -12.72 15.24
C ASN A 557 16.60 -13.58 14.45
N HIS A 558 17.04 -14.77 14.04
CA HIS A 558 16.26 -15.76 13.32
C HIS A 558 15.43 -16.68 14.24
N GLY A 559 15.14 -16.31 15.47
CA GLY A 559 14.54 -17.16 16.50
C GLY A 559 13.05 -17.51 16.27
N LYS A 560 12.46 -17.15 15.14
CA LYS A 560 11.07 -17.48 14.80
C LYS A 560 10.83 -17.62 13.31
N ALA A 561 9.68 -18.19 12.93
CA ALA A 561 9.20 -18.18 11.56
C ALA A 561 8.85 -16.76 11.09
N GLY A 562 8.92 -16.54 9.77
CA GLY A 562 8.57 -15.28 9.14
C GLY A 562 9.67 -14.20 9.14
N MET A 563 10.90 -14.52 9.54
CA MET A 563 12.02 -13.59 9.43
C MET A 563 12.52 -13.50 8.01
N LEU A 564 12.73 -12.26 7.53
CA LEU A 564 13.19 -11.94 6.18
C LEU A 564 14.69 -11.67 6.18
N GLY A 565 15.46 -12.47 5.45
CA GLY A 565 16.92 -12.37 5.37
C GLY A 565 17.45 -12.35 3.95
N MET A 566 18.62 -11.73 3.74
CA MET A 566 19.35 -11.80 2.48
C MET A 566 20.10 -13.13 2.35
N ALA A 567 19.89 -13.81 1.23
CA ALA A 567 20.70 -14.97 0.87
C ALA A 567 22.05 -14.51 0.32
N ASN A 568 23.12 -15.21 0.69
CA ASN A 568 24.48 -14.96 0.22
C ASN A 568 25.24 -16.27 -0.03
N ALA A 569 26.31 -16.23 -0.80
CA ALA A 569 27.22 -17.34 -1.08
C ALA A 569 28.41 -17.40 -0.10
N GLY A 570 28.43 -16.55 0.89
CA GLY A 570 29.46 -16.38 1.92
C GLY A 570 29.36 -14.97 2.50
N PRO A 571 30.18 -14.61 3.49
CA PRO A 571 30.17 -13.28 4.06
C PRO A 571 30.39 -12.21 3.00
N HIS A 572 29.59 -11.11 3.07
CA HIS A 572 29.74 -9.94 2.21
C HIS A 572 29.46 -10.18 0.71
N THR A 573 28.71 -11.25 0.36
CA THR A 573 28.29 -11.55 -1.02
C THR A 573 26.76 -11.42 -1.21
N ASN A 574 26.15 -10.44 -0.53
CA ASN A 574 24.73 -10.18 -0.67
C ASN A 574 24.43 -9.61 -2.06
N GLY A 575 23.35 -10.06 -2.67
CA GLY A 575 22.89 -9.58 -3.98
C GLY A 575 21.40 -9.24 -3.96
N SER A 576 20.61 -9.92 -4.79
CA SER A 576 19.15 -9.72 -4.87
C SER A 576 18.32 -10.81 -4.18
N GLN A 577 18.91 -11.97 -3.90
CA GLN A 577 18.18 -13.11 -3.35
C GLN A 577 17.86 -12.93 -1.88
N PHE A 578 16.63 -13.26 -1.50
CA PHE A 578 16.14 -13.22 -0.12
C PHE A 578 15.43 -14.50 0.25
N TYR A 579 15.29 -14.73 1.55
CA TYR A 579 14.53 -15.87 2.08
C TYR A 579 13.62 -15.45 3.23
N ILE A 580 12.58 -16.27 3.47
CA ILE A 580 11.70 -16.17 4.62
C ILE A 580 11.84 -17.46 5.43
N THR A 581 12.04 -17.36 6.74
CA THR A 581 12.18 -18.52 7.64
C THR A 581 10.83 -19.19 7.91
N LEU A 582 10.83 -20.53 7.99
CA LEU A 582 9.66 -21.34 8.35
C LEU A 582 9.69 -21.85 9.80
N GLY A 583 10.64 -21.37 10.61
CA GLY A 583 10.80 -21.73 12.01
C GLY A 583 12.00 -21.04 12.63
N ASP A 584 12.38 -21.43 13.84
CA ASP A 584 13.61 -20.95 14.50
C ASP A 584 14.86 -21.37 13.70
N ARG A 585 15.67 -20.40 13.32
CA ARG A 585 16.92 -20.54 12.56
C ARG A 585 18.04 -19.72 13.19
N SER A 586 18.07 -19.61 14.51
CA SER A 586 19.03 -18.81 15.29
C SER A 586 20.49 -19.11 14.93
N TYR A 587 20.79 -20.32 14.40
CA TYR A 587 22.14 -20.66 13.93
C TYR A 587 22.60 -19.85 12.69
N LEU A 588 21.68 -19.12 12.03
CA LEU A 588 22.00 -18.20 10.93
C LEU A 588 22.42 -16.80 11.44
N ASP A 589 22.22 -16.53 12.73
CA ASP A 589 22.55 -15.22 13.31
C ASP A 589 24.04 -14.90 13.14
N GLY A 590 24.30 -13.64 12.81
CA GLY A 590 25.66 -13.14 12.56
C GLY A 590 26.23 -13.48 11.17
N ASN A 591 25.61 -14.35 10.37
CA ASN A 591 26.09 -14.76 9.06
C ASN A 591 25.22 -14.22 7.90
N TYR A 592 23.97 -13.90 8.18
CA TYR A 592 23.00 -13.40 7.21
C TYR A 592 22.34 -12.14 7.72
N THR A 593 22.23 -11.15 6.86
CA THR A 593 21.52 -9.92 7.19
C THR A 593 20.03 -10.18 7.26
N LEU A 594 19.42 -9.98 8.44
CA LEU A 594 17.98 -9.83 8.58
C LEU A 594 17.60 -8.39 8.31
N PHE A 595 16.56 -8.18 7.50
CA PHE A 595 16.12 -6.83 7.16
C PHE A 595 14.61 -6.66 7.22
N GLY A 596 13.89 -7.60 7.84
CA GLY A 596 12.45 -7.50 8.01
C GLY A 596 11.81 -8.76 8.55
N SER A 597 10.48 -8.76 8.52
CA SER A 597 9.67 -9.90 8.91
C SER A 597 8.30 -9.87 8.25
N VAL A 598 7.67 -11.04 8.13
CA VAL A 598 6.27 -11.20 7.71
C VAL A 598 5.36 -10.68 8.81
N ILE A 599 4.41 -9.82 8.45
CA ILE A 599 3.39 -9.29 9.34
C ILE A 599 1.98 -9.78 8.98
N GLU A 600 1.73 -10.08 7.71
CA GLU A 600 0.49 -10.71 7.22
C GLU A 600 0.83 -11.76 6.16
N GLY A 601 0.03 -12.83 6.06
CA GLY A 601 0.20 -13.85 5.03
C GLY A 601 1.16 -14.99 5.41
N MET A 602 1.38 -15.30 6.69
CA MET A 602 2.15 -16.48 7.10
C MET A 602 1.52 -17.81 6.64
N ASP A 603 0.22 -17.85 6.51
CA ASP A 603 -0.50 -18.96 5.89
C ASP A 603 -0.13 -19.14 4.40
N VAL A 604 -0.01 -18.01 3.67
CA VAL A 604 0.48 -18.01 2.27
C VAL A 604 1.94 -18.50 2.24
N VAL A 605 2.81 -17.99 3.11
CA VAL A 605 4.22 -18.41 3.22
C VAL A 605 4.33 -19.93 3.41
N ASN A 606 3.52 -20.50 4.30
CA ASN A 606 3.50 -21.93 4.59
C ASN A 606 2.96 -22.80 3.43
N ASN A 607 2.19 -22.21 2.51
CA ASN A 607 1.60 -22.87 1.35
C ASN A 607 2.40 -22.68 0.05
N ILE A 608 3.48 -21.88 0.06
CA ILE A 608 4.38 -21.70 -1.09
C ILE A 608 5.09 -23.03 -1.38
N VAL A 609 5.11 -23.40 -2.65
CA VAL A 609 5.89 -24.53 -3.17
C VAL A 609 6.92 -24.03 -4.19
N GLN A 610 7.95 -24.85 -4.43
CA GLN A 610 8.97 -24.51 -5.41
C GLN A 610 8.37 -24.34 -6.80
N GLY A 611 8.71 -23.24 -7.48
CA GLY A 611 8.15 -22.86 -8.76
C GLY A 611 6.95 -21.91 -8.68
N ASP A 612 6.37 -21.65 -7.50
CA ASP A 612 5.37 -20.59 -7.32
C ASP A 612 5.98 -19.21 -7.66
N THR A 613 5.13 -18.27 -8.08
CA THR A 613 5.58 -16.98 -8.64
C THR A 613 5.22 -15.79 -7.77
N ILE A 614 6.10 -14.79 -7.75
CA ILE A 614 5.86 -13.44 -7.25
C ILE A 614 5.37 -12.62 -8.45
N LYS A 615 4.06 -12.36 -8.54
CA LYS A 615 3.45 -11.61 -9.64
C LYS A 615 3.89 -10.15 -9.64
N SER A 616 3.91 -9.56 -8.46
CA SER A 616 4.35 -8.16 -8.27
C SER A 616 4.83 -7.91 -6.84
N VAL A 617 5.72 -6.93 -6.70
CA VAL A 617 6.12 -6.37 -5.40
C VAL A 617 5.77 -4.90 -5.39
N SER A 618 5.08 -4.44 -4.32
CA SER A 618 4.75 -3.03 -4.11
C SER A 618 5.25 -2.55 -2.75
N ILE A 619 5.80 -1.34 -2.72
CA ILE A 619 6.36 -0.72 -1.51
C ILE A 619 5.39 0.33 -0.98
N THR A 620 5.05 0.21 0.30
CA THR A 620 4.19 1.15 1.03
C THR A 620 5.01 1.83 2.14
N ARG A 621 4.93 3.15 2.23
CA ARG A 621 5.60 3.96 3.24
C ARG A 621 4.55 4.66 4.09
N ILE A 622 4.63 4.50 5.43
CA ILE A 622 3.71 5.09 6.40
C ILE A 622 4.53 5.94 7.36
N GLY A 623 4.18 7.23 7.50
CA GLY A 623 4.88 8.20 8.34
C GLY A 623 5.99 8.98 7.61
N ASP A 624 6.39 10.10 8.20
CA ASP A 624 7.29 11.06 7.56
C ASP A 624 8.70 10.51 7.33
N GLU A 625 9.26 9.77 8.29
CA GLU A 625 10.61 9.21 8.16
C GLU A 625 10.66 8.11 7.09
N ALA A 626 9.64 7.24 7.04
CA ALA A 626 9.51 6.24 5.99
C ALA A 626 9.37 6.88 4.60
N ASN A 627 8.63 7.98 4.49
CA ASN A 627 8.45 8.71 3.23
C ASN A 627 9.71 9.40 2.73
N LYS A 628 10.64 9.77 3.61
CA LYS A 628 11.96 10.34 3.27
C LYS A 628 12.91 9.27 2.75
N PHE A 629 12.74 8.01 3.15
CA PHE A 629 13.62 6.91 2.73
C PHE A 629 13.28 6.46 1.30
N ARG A 630 13.94 7.10 0.33
CA ARG A 630 13.77 6.84 -1.11
C ARG A 630 15.12 6.56 -1.75
N PRO A 631 15.62 5.31 -1.62
CA PRO A 631 16.91 4.94 -2.18
C PRO A 631 16.90 4.99 -3.71
N ASP A 632 18.04 5.38 -4.25
CA ASP A 632 18.38 5.28 -5.66
C ASP A 632 19.75 4.61 -5.83
N THR A 633 20.22 4.48 -7.07
CA THR A 633 21.52 3.84 -7.34
C THR A 633 22.67 4.55 -6.65
N GLU A 634 22.69 5.87 -6.62
CA GLU A 634 23.81 6.66 -6.06
C GLU A 634 23.87 6.53 -4.54
N SER A 635 22.74 6.74 -3.87
CA SER A 635 22.64 6.61 -2.40
C SER A 635 22.96 5.20 -1.93
N PHE A 636 22.48 4.17 -2.64
CA PHE A 636 22.79 2.77 -2.33
C PHE A 636 24.29 2.48 -2.49
N LEU A 637 24.93 2.85 -3.62
CA LEU A 637 26.35 2.61 -3.84
C LEU A 637 27.22 3.34 -2.82
N LYS A 638 26.81 4.53 -2.37
CA LYS A 638 27.48 5.23 -1.29
C LYS A 638 27.45 4.42 0.01
N MET A 639 26.30 3.89 0.41
CA MET A 639 26.18 3.01 1.60
C MET A 639 27.05 1.76 1.46
N VAL A 640 27.10 1.16 0.26
CA VAL A 640 27.95 -0.01 -0.02
C VAL A 640 29.42 0.33 0.16
N GLU A 641 29.89 1.46 -0.35
CA GLU A 641 31.29 1.88 -0.23
C GLU A 641 31.68 2.16 1.21
N GLU A 642 30.83 2.87 1.96
CA GLU A 642 31.03 3.11 3.39
C GLU A 642 31.11 1.78 4.18
N ALA A 643 30.22 0.82 3.87
CA ALA A 643 30.23 -0.50 4.48
C ALA A 643 31.51 -1.30 4.13
N LYS A 644 31.97 -1.26 2.88
CA LYS A 644 33.24 -1.90 2.45
C LYS A 644 34.43 -1.31 3.18
N GLN A 645 34.50 0.00 3.35
CA GLN A 645 35.55 0.67 4.11
C GLN A 645 35.56 0.23 5.58
N LYS A 646 34.36 0.10 6.18
CA LYS A 646 34.23 -0.41 7.55
C LYS A 646 34.73 -1.86 7.68
N VAL A 647 34.32 -2.75 6.76
CA VAL A 647 34.80 -4.15 6.74
C VAL A 647 36.32 -4.18 6.66
N LYS A 648 36.93 -3.40 5.76
CA LYS A 648 38.40 -3.31 5.63
C LYS A 648 39.08 -2.83 6.93
N ALA A 649 38.52 -1.80 7.56
CA ALA A 649 39.05 -1.29 8.83
C ALA A 649 38.94 -2.32 9.97
N ASP A 650 37.85 -3.09 10.04
CA ASP A 650 37.65 -4.15 11.00
C ASP A 650 38.64 -5.32 10.76
N ASP A 651 38.87 -5.70 9.49
CA ASP A 651 39.89 -6.70 9.11
C ASP A 651 41.32 -6.25 9.49
N GLU A 652 41.69 -4.99 9.22
CA GLU A 652 42.96 -4.42 9.62
C GLU A 652 43.15 -4.40 11.15
N LYS A 653 42.08 -4.09 11.88
CA LYS A 653 42.11 -4.12 13.35
C LYS A 653 42.28 -5.53 13.87
N LYS A 654 41.60 -6.50 13.25
CA LYS A 654 41.72 -7.92 13.61
C LYS A 654 43.17 -8.41 13.37
N LEU A 655 43.74 -8.09 12.20
CA LEU A 655 45.12 -8.46 11.86
C LEU A 655 46.14 -7.93 12.87
N LYS A 656 46.02 -6.65 13.26
CA LYS A 656 46.88 -6.05 14.30
C LYS A 656 46.73 -6.74 15.67
N ALA A 657 45.50 -7.11 16.04
CA ALA A 657 45.27 -7.86 17.27
C ALA A 657 45.85 -9.27 17.21
N GLU A 658 45.82 -9.94 16.05
CA GLU A 658 46.47 -11.24 15.84
C GLU A 658 48.01 -11.14 15.95
N GLU A 659 48.60 -10.16 15.29
CA GLU A 659 50.04 -9.91 15.38
C GLU A 659 50.50 -9.63 16.84
N GLU A 660 49.74 -8.84 17.57
CA GLU A 660 50.02 -8.54 18.99
C GLU A 660 49.84 -9.76 19.88
N TRP A 661 48.81 -10.58 19.65
CA TRP A 661 48.63 -11.83 20.40
C TRP A 661 49.82 -12.79 20.16
N ILE A 662 50.28 -12.95 18.91
CA ILE A 662 51.42 -13.79 18.54
C ILE A 662 52.70 -13.27 19.26
N ARG A 663 52.91 -11.97 19.23
CA ARG A 663 54.05 -11.32 19.85
C ARG A 663 54.15 -11.61 21.37
N ILE A 664 52.96 -11.57 22.03
CA ILE A 664 52.89 -11.78 23.49
C ILE A 664 52.98 -13.26 23.86
N ASN A 665 52.25 -14.13 23.17
CA ASN A 665 52.06 -15.54 23.57
C ASN A 665 53.09 -16.51 22.96
N LEU A 666 53.70 -16.12 21.84
CA LEU A 666 54.68 -16.96 21.12
C LEU A 666 55.94 -16.13 20.71
N PRO A 667 56.62 -15.45 21.68
CA PRO A 667 57.76 -14.57 21.40
C PRO A 667 58.95 -15.31 20.75
N ASP A 668 59.11 -16.63 21.01
CA ASP A 668 60.22 -17.46 20.52
C ASP A 668 59.79 -18.38 19.38
N ALA A 669 58.65 -18.08 18.68
CA ALA A 669 58.22 -18.92 17.59
C ALA A 669 59.16 -18.85 16.40
N THR A 670 59.45 -19.99 15.80
CA THR A 670 60.16 -20.10 14.53
C THR A 670 59.13 -19.80 13.41
N GLU A 671 59.55 -18.98 12.43
CA GLU A 671 58.72 -18.69 11.23
C GLU A 671 59.23 -19.54 10.05
N SER A 672 58.33 -20.27 9.44
CA SER A 672 58.62 -21.05 8.22
C SER A 672 58.66 -20.13 7.00
N GLU A 673 59.27 -20.61 5.88
CA GLU A 673 59.25 -19.87 4.58
C GLU A 673 57.88 -19.52 4.08
N SER A 674 56.81 -20.20 4.55
CA SER A 674 55.42 -19.97 4.19
C SER A 674 54.66 -19.05 5.14
N GLY A 675 55.37 -18.42 6.11
CA GLY A 675 54.76 -17.54 7.10
C GLY A 675 54.02 -18.23 8.26
N ILE A 676 54.13 -19.55 8.37
CA ILE A 676 53.60 -20.30 9.51
C ILE A 676 54.51 -20.11 10.69
N LYS A 677 53.98 -19.69 11.82
CA LYS A 677 54.76 -19.57 13.08
C LYS A 677 54.50 -20.77 13.96
N TYR A 678 55.59 -21.39 14.47
CA TYR A 678 55.49 -22.59 15.32
C TYR A 678 56.48 -22.60 16.45
N LYS A 679 56.15 -23.31 17.53
CA LYS A 679 57.03 -23.60 18.66
C LYS A 679 56.97 -25.07 18.97
N ILE A 680 58.13 -25.73 19.05
CA ILE A 680 58.23 -27.12 19.48
C ILE A 680 58.07 -27.17 21.00
N VAL A 681 57.06 -27.91 21.46
CA VAL A 681 56.75 -28.10 22.90
C VAL A 681 57.43 -29.34 23.42
N SER A 682 57.45 -30.41 22.62
CA SER A 682 58.15 -31.66 22.93
C SER A 682 58.84 -32.15 21.69
N GLN A 683 60.10 -32.54 21.86
CA GLN A 683 60.92 -33.15 20.78
C GLN A 683 60.40 -34.54 20.49
N GLY A 684 60.28 -34.92 19.25
CA GLY A 684 60.02 -36.28 18.80
C GLY A 684 61.29 -37.17 18.75
N THR A 685 61.12 -38.37 18.21
CA THR A 685 62.20 -39.31 18.00
C THR A 685 63.23 -38.82 16.97
N GLU A 686 64.44 -39.39 16.91
CA GLU A 686 65.45 -39.02 15.90
C GLU A 686 65.05 -39.43 14.46
N TYR A 687 64.01 -40.20 14.29
CA TYR A 687 63.50 -40.65 12.96
C TYR A 687 62.95 -39.50 12.13
N LYS A 688 63.43 -39.39 10.90
CA LYS A 688 62.88 -38.49 9.89
C LYS A 688 61.72 -39.17 9.23
N THR A 689 60.61 -38.49 9.14
CA THR A 689 59.43 -38.95 8.43
C THR A 689 59.66 -38.97 6.91
N GLU A 690 59.22 -40.06 6.23
CA GLU A 690 59.36 -40.24 4.78
C GLU A 690 58.06 -39.92 4.02
N LYS A 691 58.19 -39.56 2.74
CA LYS A 691 57.03 -39.34 1.87
C LYS A 691 56.17 -40.62 1.75
N ALA A 692 54.86 -40.47 1.79
CA ALA A 692 53.86 -41.53 1.82
C ALA A 692 53.78 -42.35 3.13
N GLN A 693 54.53 -41.97 4.17
CA GLN A 693 54.35 -42.59 5.49
C GLN A 693 53.02 -42.14 6.10
N THR A 694 52.35 -43.04 6.79
CA THR A 694 51.14 -42.70 7.58
C THR A 694 51.53 -42.39 9.03
N LEU A 695 51.06 -41.26 9.49
CA LEU A 695 51.23 -40.81 10.89
C LEU A 695 49.88 -40.80 11.58
N LYS A 696 49.85 -41.15 12.86
CA LYS A 696 48.69 -40.89 13.72
C LYS A 696 48.79 -39.52 14.35
N VAL A 697 47.85 -38.69 14.05
CA VAL A 697 47.85 -37.25 14.42
C VAL A 697 46.60 -36.95 15.21
N ARG A 698 46.74 -36.07 16.19
CA ARG A 698 45.62 -35.38 16.82
C ARG A 698 45.93 -33.89 16.97
N TYR A 699 44.91 -33.06 16.98
CA TYR A 699 45.05 -31.66 17.25
C TYR A 699 43.86 -31.07 18.00
N SER A 700 44.11 -30.04 18.79
CA SER A 700 43.12 -29.04 19.20
C SER A 700 43.49 -27.70 18.57
N GLY A 701 42.52 -26.86 18.35
CA GLY A 701 42.76 -25.57 17.72
C GLY A 701 41.76 -24.50 18.17
N ASN A 702 42.12 -23.26 17.90
CA ASN A 702 41.29 -22.08 18.15
C ASN A 702 41.36 -21.13 16.95
N VAL A 703 40.29 -20.44 16.70
CA VAL A 703 40.39 -19.21 15.94
C VAL A 703 41.08 -18.19 16.83
N LEU A 704 42.20 -17.65 16.37
CA LEU A 704 43.20 -17.00 17.23
C LEU A 704 42.66 -15.87 18.12
N ILE A 705 41.84 -14.98 17.54
CA ILE A 705 41.23 -13.85 18.27
C ILE A 705 39.89 -14.19 18.87
N ASP A 706 39.03 -14.89 18.12
CA ASP A 706 37.67 -15.19 18.54
C ASP A 706 37.61 -16.29 19.62
N LYS A 707 38.73 -16.96 19.87
CA LYS A 707 38.87 -18.04 20.84
C LYS A 707 37.85 -19.19 20.67
N LEU A 708 37.32 -19.36 19.47
CA LEU A 708 36.43 -20.44 19.13
C LEU A 708 37.28 -21.71 19.03
N SER A 709 37.04 -22.63 19.95
CA SER A 709 37.80 -23.89 20.04
C SER A 709 37.19 -24.95 19.11
N PHE A 710 38.06 -25.73 18.50
CA PHE A 710 37.71 -26.90 17.71
C PHE A 710 38.74 -28.00 17.88
N VAL A 711 38.36 -29.20 17.50
CA VAL A 711 39.25 -30.37 17.65
C VAL A 711 39.24 -31.21 16.36
N SER A 712 40.23 -32.07 16.20
CA SER A 712 40.23 -33.02 15.08
C SER A 712 39.14 -34.07 15.24
N THR A 713 38.40 -34.36 14.15
CA THR A 713 37.41 -35.42 14.14
C THR A 713 38.04 -36.79 13.85
N SER A 714 37.38 -37.86 14.33
CA SER A 714 37.82 -39.25 14.02
C SER A 714 37.76 -39.48 12.52
N ASN A 715 38.75 -40.18 11.98
CA ASN A 715 38.90 -40.69 10.60
C ASN A 715 39.15 -39.64 9.49
N GLU A 716 38.72 -38.40 9.65
CA GLU A 716 38.83 -37.37 8.60
C GLU A 716 39.81 -36.26 8.95
N GLY A 717 40.14 -36.06 10.22
CA GLY A 717 41.00 -34.94 10.68
C GLY A 717 40.43 -33.53 10.46
N LYS A 718 39.17 -33.40 10.14
CA LYS A 718 38.50 -32.13 9.92
C LYS A 718 38.16 -31.42 11.24
N PRO A 719 38.15 -30.08 11.29
CA PRO A 719 37.79 -29.34 12.51
C PRO A 719 36.31 -29.47 12.83
N ASP A 720 35.98 -29.69 14.10
CA ASP A 720 34.64 -29.71 14.65
C ASP A 720 34.65 -29.17 16.09
N PHE A 721 33.48 -28.74 16.61
CA PHE A 721 33.30 -28.33 18.03
C PHE A 721 33.09 -29.51 18.98
N ALA A 722 33.58 -30.69 18.63
CA ALA A 722 33.48 -31.88 19.49
C ALA A 722 34.18 -31.70 20.83
N ALA A 723 33.60 -32.25 21.90
CA ALA A 723 34.20 -32.18 23.26
C ALA A 723 35.50 -32.96 23.40
N GLU A 724 35.71 -33.97 22.55
CA GLU A 724 36.84 -34.88 22.60
C GLU A 724 37.70 -34.79 21.36
N VAL A 725 39.02 -34.85 21.53
CA VAL A 725 40.01 -34.89 20.46
C VAL A 725 40.10 -36.31 19.92
N HIS A 726 39.97 -36.49 18.62
CA HIS A 726 40.10 -37.75 17.95
C HIS A 726 41.41 -37.85 17.17
N GLU A 727 42.03 -39.03 17.22
CA GLU A 727 43.18 -39.39 16.37
C GLU A 727 42.72 -39.75 14.95
N PHE A 728 43.50 -39.35 13.97
CA PHE A 728 43.27 -39.65 12.58
C PHE A 728 44.56 -40.02 11.85
N ASP A 729 44.47 -40.82 10.78
CA ASP A 729 45.57 -41.21 9.93
C ASP A 729 45.87 -40.10 8.91
N PHE A 730 47.11 -39.60 8.95
CA PHE A 730 47.61 -38.61 8.00
C PHE A 730 48.73 -39.16 7.14
N VAL A 731 48.57 -39.11 5.80
CA VAL A 731 49.61 -39.60 4.87
C VAL A 731 50.46 -38.40 4.41
N ILE A 732 51.77 -38.45 4.70
CA ILE A 732 52.72 -37.38 4.41
C ILE A 732 52.74 -37.11 2.90
N GLY A 733 52.60 -35.81 2.57
CA GLY A 733 52.55 -35.29 1.19
C GLY A 733 51.15 -35.31 0.55
N THR A 734 50.09 -35.57 1.36
CA THR A 734 48.67 -35.34 0.94
C THR A 734 48.13 -34.06 1.57
N THR A 735 47.18 -33.47 0.88
CA THR A 735 46.38 -32.36 1.44
C THR A 735 45.08 -32.93 1.99
N LYS A 736 44.92 -32.95 3.31
CA LYS A 736 43.75 -33.54 3.94
C LYS A 736 42.93 -32.56 4.73
N ILE A 737 43.55 -31.58 5.37
CA ILE A 737 42.90 -30.62 6.28
C ILE A 737 42.93 -29.21 5.68
N ASN A 738 44.12 -28.58 5.68
CA ASN A 738 44.42 -27.33 5.00
C ASN A 738 45.92 -27.25 4.73
N ASN A 739 46.32 -26.41 3.79
CA ASN A 739 47.69 -26.35 3.30
C ASN A 739 48.73 -26.09 4.41
N GLY A 740 48.40 -25.23 5.37
CA GLY A 740 49.33 -24.86 6.46
C GLY A 740 49.50 -25.96 7.49
N LEU A 741 48.39 -26.57 7.93
CA LEU A 741 48.44 -27.64 8.91
C LEU A 741 49.08 -28.92 8.32
N ASP A 742 48.69 -29.28 7.09
CA ASP A 742 49.22 -30.48 6.40
C ASP A 742 50.71 -30.37 6.14
N LYS A 743 51.19 -29.17 5.76
CA LYS A 743 52.61 -28.87 5.65
C LYS A 743 53.33 -29.04 6.99
N MET A 744 52.78 -28.49 8.06
CA MET A 744 53.41 -28.56 9.38
C MET A 744 53.48 -29.99 9.92
N ILE A 745 52.38 -30.81 9.75
CA ILE A 745 52.42 -32.23 10.15
C ILE A 745 53.48 -33.00 9.39
N SER A 746 53.65 -32.69 8.10
CA SER A 746 54.64 -33.36 7.24
C SER A 746 56.09 -33.09 7.66
N GLU A 747 56.34 -32.02 8.42
CA GLU A 747 57.66 -31.64 8.94
C GLU A 747 57.91 -32.12 10.38
N MET A 748 56.88 -32.70 11.06
CA MET A 748 56.97 -33.16 12.43
C MET A 748 57.46 -34.62 12.50
N LYS A 749 58.02 -34.97 13.64
CA LYS A 749 58.55 -36.28 13.96
C LYS A 749 57.56 -37.09 14.84
N PRO A 750 57.56 -38.40 14.79
CA PRO A 750 56.81 -39.20 15.75
C PRO A 750 57.08 -38.80 17.18
N GLY A 751 56.07 -38.66 18.03
CA GLY A 751 56.15 -38.18 19.39
C GLY A 751 56.35 -36.67 19.56
N GLU A 752 56.48 -35.90 18.48
CA GLU A 752 56.65 -34.44 18.54
C GLU A 752 55.33 -33.74 18.80
N LYS A 753 55.39 -32.66 19.60
CA LYS A 753 54.32 -31.73 19.91
C LYS A 753 54.69 -30.33 19.45
N ARG A 754 53.85 -29.66 18.71
CA ARG A 754 54.01 -28.28 18.30
C ARG A 754 52.78 -27.41 18.60
N ILE A 755 53.05 -26.17 18.95
CA ILE A 755 52.09 -25.10 18.84
C ILE A 755 52.32 -24.43 17.47
N VAL A 756 51.25 -24.23 16.69
CA VAL A 756 51.35 -23.72 15.31
C VAL A 756 50.31 -22.64 15.09
N VAL A 757 50.74 -21.49 14.52
CA VAL A 757 49.87 -20.42 14.05
C VAL A 757 49.88 -20.44 12.53
N VAL A 758 48.73 -20.75 11.94
CA VAL A 758 48.54 -20.86 10.50
C VAL A 758 47.80 -19.61 10.03
N PRO A 759 48.40 -18.74 9.19
CA PRO A 759 47.73 -17.58 8.67
C PRO A 759 46.58 -18.03 7.75
N SER A 760 45.55 -17.18 7.63
CA SER A 760 44.29 -17.51 6.97
C SER A 760 44.48 -18.02 5.52
N HIS A 761 45.39 -17.42 4.73
CA HIS A 761 45.65 -17.82 3.35
C HIS A 761 46.26 -19.25 3.21
N MET A 762 46.88 -19.75 4.27
CA MET A 762 47.37 -21.14 4.35
C MET A 762 46.38 -22.08 5.04
N ALA A 763 45.31 -21.53 5.62
CA ALA A 763 44.27 -22.28 6.30
C ALA A 763 43.01 -22.41 5.38
N TYR A 764 41.95 -21.79 5.73
CA TYR A 764 40.67 -21.89 5.01
C TYR A 764 40.30 -20.61 4.17
N GLY A 765 41.22 -19.64 4.17
CA GLY A 765 41.16 -18.44 3.31
C GLY A 765 39.87 -17.66 3.46
N THR A 766 39.44 -17.09 2.33
CA THR A 766 38.21 -16.27 2.23
C THR A 766 36.91 -17.10 2.30
N THR A 767 37.00 -18.43 2.18
CA THR A 767 35.82 -19.32 2.23
C THR A 767 35.45 -19.77 3.62
N GLY A 768 36.40 -19.81 4.54
CA GLY A 768 36.21 -20.38 5.86
C GLY A 768 35.95 -21.89 5.82
N TYR A 769 35.53 -22.48 6.94
CA TYR A 769 35.16 -23.89 7.04
C TYR A 769 33.79 -24.05 7.69
N TYR A 770 32.90 -24.74 7.00
CA TYR A 770 31.56 -25.08 7.47
C TYR A 770 31.53 -26.49 8.04
N GLY A 771 31.21 -26.64 9.32
CA GLY A 771 30.91 -27.91 9.93
C GLY A 771 29.51 -28.43 9.67
N LYS A 772 29.17 -29.59 10.24
CA LYS A 772 27.77 -30.05 10.25
C LYS A 772 26.92 -29.04 11.03
N ASN A 773 25.75 -28.70 10.46
CA ASN A 773 24.79 -27.77 11.10
C ASN A 773 24.29 -28.37 12.42
N ILE A 774 24.77 -27.87 13.54
CA ILE A 774 24.27 -28.20 14.87
C ILE A 774 23.32 -27.06 15.28
N PRO A 775 22.05 -27.36 15.62
CA PRO A 775 21.12 -26.32 16.06
C PRO A 775 21.69 -25.49 17.21
N GLY A 776 21.61 -24.18 17.10
CA GLY A 776 22.08 -23.21 18.12
C GLY A 776 23.57 -22.83 18.03
N GLN A 777 24.32 -23.32 17.03
CA GLN A 777 25.73 -22.94 16.82
C GLN A 777 25.88 -22.03 15.59
N LYS A 778 26.97 -21.22 15.58
CA LYS A 778 27.36 -20.46 14.40
C LYS A 778 27.58 -21.37 13.21
N ARG A 779 27.16 -20.97 12.00
CA ARG A 779 27.28 -21.75 10.77
C ARG A 779 28.72 -22.16 10.44
N PHE A 780 29.66 -21.26 10.70
CA PHE A 780 31.07 -21.52 10.50
C PHE A 780 31.67 -22.17 11.74
N VAL A 781 32.42 -23.26 11.58
CA VAL A 781 33.36 -23.75 12.54
C VAL A 781 34.56 -22.78 12.56
N ILE A 782 35.01 -22.39 11.35
CA ILE A 782 36.11 -21.42 11.17
C ILE A 782 35.61 -20.37 10.19
N SER A 783 35.49 -19.14 10.66
CA SER A 783 35.06 -17.99 9.84
C SER A 783 36.07 -17.68 8.73
N PRO A 784 35.65 -17.11 7.60
CA PRO A 784 36.58 -16.59 6.58
C PRO A 784 37.65 -15.68 7.16
N ASN A 785 38.83 -15.67 6.53
CA ASN A 785 39.99 -14.85 6.89
C ASN A 785 40.47 -15.03 8.35
N SER A 786 40.26 -16.21 8.91
CA SER A 786 40.67 -16.53 10.29
C SER A 786 42.09 -17.11 10.33
N THR A 787 42.95 -16.50 11.11
CA THR A 787 44.21 -17.06 11.55
C THR A 787 43.96 -18.10 12.64
N LEU A 788 44.58 -19.28 12.52
CA LEU A 788 44.31 -20.41 13.37
C LEU A 788 45.48 -20.69 14.25
N TYR A 789 45.20 -21.02 15.52
CA TYR A 789 46.14 -21.56 16.49
C TYR A 789 45.86 -23.03 16.67
N TYR A 790 46.89 -23.88 16.56
CA TYR A 790 46.80 -25.31 16.75
C TYR A 790 47.80 -25.81 17.80
N GLU A 791 47.35 -26.79 18.57
CA GLU A 791 48.23 -27.70 19.32
C GLU A 791 48.17 -29.03 18.61
N ILE A 792 49.29 -29.45 18.01
CA ILE A 792 49.38 -30.65 17.21
C ILE A 792 50.29 -31.67 17.92
N GLU A 793 49.92 -32.93 17.92
CA GLU A 793 50.71 -34.05 18.43
C GLU A 793 50.74 -35.16 17.39
N ILE A 794 51.94 -35.66 17.09
CA ILE A 794 52.14 -36.90 16.37
C ILE A 794 52.23 -37.99 17.38
N VAL A 795 51.23 -38.90 17.42
CA VAL A 795 51.12 -39.92 18.48
C VAL A 795 52.01 -41.12 18.17
N GLU A 796 52.07 -41.54 16.90
CA GLU A 796 52.90 -42.62 16.39
C GLU A 796 53.44 -42.36 14.98
#